data_4fc038af1bf543fd66cb19f3919707d7
#
_entry.id   4fc038af1bf543fd66cb19f3919707d7
#
_cell.length_a   1.000
_cell.length_b   1.000
_cell.length_c   1.000
_cell.angle_alpha   90.00
_cell.angle_beta   90.00
_cell.angle_gamma   90.00
#
_symmetry.space_group_name_H-M   'P 1'
#
loop_
_entity.id
_entity.type
_entity.pdbx_description
1 polymer ?
#
loop_
_entity_poly.entity_id
_entity_poly.type
_entity_poly.pdbx_seq_one_letter_code
_entity_poly.pdbx_strand_id
1 'polypeptide(L)'
;MKNILNKHYLAFMAVILFSNAYTQTQISGSVNDAEDMVGIPGVNVIIDGTNAGTVTDLDGNFSLTTSQNLPLTIVVSYVGYSAQRVQVTSANQDISVMLTAGQNLEEIVVTASRRTQKSLDAPASISVINTREIEVSAATGEPFKLIENTVGISYQQQSINTINFEGRTGSSNFSTEMIVLKDNRLLTTPAAGTLFSAQQGISNLDLERVEVVRGPAGSLYGPAAVSGVVQFITKSPIDYPGQTVSLWAGELNTFGGEARFAKRNDDQTFGYKFNFRYGSGDDWTVPNEEAASALGASFTSIYEPLVQNNVVVGQGGVVKGPDEIDPDGDGNPLADSYDNYSFDAALEWRPSDKTTYKLEGGMSRGASISYNNSGIVYNDGLKQYFQGSLRSGNFFLQAGHESVDSTDDDYMAWNYSSGLRTYVDRTATDFQLQYNFDIGNSLWTIGGDARFLGQDTKNTLYGRNEDNDDYNIWGMYLNGDLSLGDKLSLNVSARYDEVNVIDDGVVSPKFAFVYKINDKNSLRLSYTGAYLPTPALQVFLDFPVRILAPGQQDVWGAGQIQAQTFDSGIIDLALDPLGLPIDIPVGTSGFPLSIAYLAAAEASIAGVYALAPQYGLDPAFLQGLLNPFFATYQGPAGVAGSLVGVNPITGESFTENRNTSTTSFEEVRSWEIGYKGIIGEKLSIGLDFYTLWRNGGIEFGQVGTVYALQNYEEIASALGAGVAADLLPLYGPQIAQFVGGAFAQGGQGLIDTVLAGNPNSFSALGAEESSAAPQGDGITHIAYGYRNFNAPRDHWGIDLALDYYVNEGLNLFFNSSWVSQNEWIVGESNDDNLGSDTYLEKPKIQYNIGFNYFPTASKFNMSAKFHHKDSFFSNNSISFGSTDEQNLVDINLGYKFSPKLRFDLSGTNIFNQEYQVYRNFPVIGRRILGKLTFDL
;
A
#
# COMPACT_ATOMS: atom_id res chain seq x y z
N MET A 1 24.92 18.48 19.21
CA MET A 1 24.23 17.27 19.68
C MET A 1 25.12 16.08 20.07
N LYS A 2 26.34 15.91 19.53
CA LYS A 2 27.23 14.75 19.86
C LYS A 2 27.71 14.63 21.32
N ASN A 3 27.62 15.65 22.13
CA ASN A 3 28.11 15.61 23.53
C ASN A 3 27.03 15.39 24.59
N ILE A 4 25.74 15.28 24.22
CA ILE A 4 24.64 15.02 25.17
C ILE A 4 24.33 13.52 25.23
N LEU A 5 24.49 12.79 24.12
CA LEU A 5 24.25 11.36 24.07
C LEU A 5 25.17 10.53 24.99
N ASN A 6 26.45 10.89 25.14
CA ASN A 6 27.41 10.09 25.91
C ASN A 6 27.19 10.11 27.44
N LYS A 7 26.47 11.07 27.99
CA LYS A 7 26.19 11.12 29.44
C LYS A 7 24.92 10.35 29.85
N HIS A 8 24.03 10.08 28.94
CA HIS A 8 22.77 9.38 29.25
C HIS A 8 22.89 7.86 29.09
N TYR A 9 23.83 7.37 28.29
CA TYR A 9 24.14 5.94 28.21
C TYR A 9 24.67 5.34 29.53
N LEU A 10 25.43 6.08 30.30
CA LEU A 10 25.95 5.60 31.59
C LEU A 10 24.88 5.61 32.70
N ALA A 11 23.89 6.50 32.64
CA ALA A 11 22.78 6.52 33.60
C ALA A 11 21.77 5.40 33.32
N PHE A 12 21.57 5.03 32.05
CA PHE A 12 20.70 3.91 31.68
C PHE A 12 21.29 2.55 32.06
N MET A 13 22.62 2.41 32.02
CA MET A 13 23.29 1.20 32.45
C MET A 13 23.32 0.99 33.99
N ALA A 14 23.22 2.04 34.79
CA ALA A 14 23.21 1.97 36.26
C ALA A 14 21.88 1.54 36.86
N VAL A 15 20.76 1.67 36.13
CA VAL A 15 19.41 1.26 36.59
C VAL A 15 19.22 -0.28 36.51
N ILE A 16 20.06 -1.00 35.80
CA ILE A 16 19.95 -2.44 35.53
C ILE A 16 20.46 -3.31 36.69
N LEU A 17 21.11 -2.76 37.71
CA LEU A 17 21.84 -3.54 38.72
C LEU A 17 21.14 -3.82 40.08
N PHE A 18 19.83 -3.58 40.18
CA PHE A 18 19.09 -4.00 41.41
C PHE A 18 18.21 -5.20 41.10
N SER A 19 18.77 -6.40 41.12
CA SER A 19 18.01 -7.66 41.11
C SER A 19 17.66 -8.08 42.54
N ASN A 20 16.38 -8.08 42.84
CA ASN A 20 15.85 -8.82 44.00
C ASN A 20 15.80 -10.32 43.61
N ALA A 21 16.45 -11.16 44.40
CA ALA A 21 16.34 -12.61 44.26
C ALA A 21 14.97 -13.04 44.82
N TYR A 22 14.04 -13.41 43.95
CA TYR A 22 12.79 -14.07 44.30
C TYR A 22 12.98 -15.59 44.27
N THR A 23 12.40 -16.30 45.24
CA THR A 23 12.28 -17.75 45.20
C THR A 23 11.29 -18.11 44.09
N GLN A 24 11.77 -18.80 43.07
CA GLN A 24 10.94 -19.26 41.94
C GLN A 24 10.38 -20.65 42.27
N THR A 25 9.11 -20.85 41.93
CA THR A 25 8.42 -22.15 42.02
C THR A 25 8.34 -22.72 40.60
N GLN A 26 8.79 -23.96 40.41
CA GLN A 26 8.65 -24.70 39.18
C GLN A 26 7.38 -25.56 39.23
N ILE A 27 6.56 -25.47 38.21
CA ILE A 27 5.33 -26.24 37.98
C ILE A 27 5.55 -27.06 36.71
N SER A 28 5.35 -28.36 36.78
CA SER A 28 5.51 -29.25 35.63
C SER A 28 4.34 -30.20 35.52
N GLY A 29 4.11 -30.69 34.30
CA GLY A 29 3.03 -31.60 33.99
C GLY A 29 3.05 -32.07 32.54
N SER A 30 1.98 -32.77 32.16
CA SER A 30 1.77 -33.20 30.76
C SER A 30 0.38 -32.81 30.27
N VAL A 31 0.29 -32.57 28.97
CA VAL A 31 -0.96 -32.31 28.26
C VAL A 31 -1.11 -33.32 27.16
N ASN A 32 -2.18 -34.10 27.24
CA ASN A 32 -2.45 -35.16 26.29
C ASN A 32 -3.82 -34.95 25.63
N ASP A 33 -3.98 -35.54 24.48
CA ASP A 33 -5.26 -35.67 23.81
C ASP A 33 -6.20 -36.62 24.58
N ALA A 34 -7.45 -36.24 24.76
CA ALA A 34 -8.42 -37.05 25.53
C ALA A 34 -8.89 -38.32 24.82
N GLU A 35 -8.80 -38.39 23.48
CA GLU A 35 -9.22 -39.55 22.70
C GLU A 35 -8.06 -40.50 22.45
N ASP A 36 -6.90 -39.96 22.01
CA ASP A 36 -5.74 -40.75 21.58
C ASP A 36 -4.73 -41.01 22.71
N MET A 37 -4.83 -40.27 23.82
CA MET A 37 -3.88 -40.31 24.94
C MET A 37 -2.41 -39.96 24.54
N VAL A 38 -2.25 -39.24 23.43
CA VAL A 38 -0.95 -38.83 22.90
C VAL A 38 -0.64 -37.42 23.41
N GLY A 39 0.63 -37.18 23.77
CA GLY A 39 1.08 -35.84 24.19
C GLY A 39 0.88 -34.81 23.07
N ILE A 40 0.30 -33.67 23.40
CA ILE A 40 0.05 -32.59 22.42
C ILE A 40 1.20 -31.60 22.52
N PRO A 41 2.04 -31.44 21.47
CA PRO A 41 3.09 -30.45 21.47
C PRO A 41 2.57 -29.04 21.19
N GLY A 42 3.25 -28.03 21.76
CA GLY A 42 2.93 -26.63 21.49
C GLY A 42 1.66 -26.10 22.20
N VAL A 43 1.15 -26.80 23.18
CA VAL A 43 0.01 -26.36 24.01
C VAL A 43 0.44 -25.18 24.89
N ASN A 44 -0.30 -24.09 24.88
CA ASN A 44 -0.08 -22.96 25.76
C ASN A 44 -0.51 -23.29 27.20
N VAL A 45 0.39 -23.08 28.15
CA VAL A 45 0.13 -23.23 29.59
C VAL A 45 0.45 -21.89 30.26
N ILE A 46 -0.58 -21.11 30.57
CA ILE A 46 -0.45 -19.72 31.05
C ILE A 46 -1.05 -19.59 32.45
N ILE A 47 -0.41 -18.84 33.34
CA ILE A 47 -0.98 -18.52 34.64
C ILE A 47 -2.13 -17.53 34.46
N ASP A 48 -3.31 -17.90 34.88
CA ASP A 48 -4.55 -17.11 34.72
C ASP A 48 -4.38 -15.67 35.23
N GLY A 49 -4.77 -14.71 34.38
CA GLY A 49 -4.64 -13.28 34.68
C GLY A 49 -3.23 -12.70 34.50
N THR A 50 -2.27 -13.45 33.90
CA THR A 50 -0.91 -12.99 33.65
C THR A 50 -0.45 -13.30 32.21
N ASN A 51 0.73 -12.80 31.84
CA ASN A 51 1.41 -13.17 30.60
C ASN A 51 2.51 -14.23 30.84
N ALA A 52 2.63 -14.77 32.04
CA ALA A 52 3.60 -15.81 32.37
C ALA A 52 3.07 -17.18 31.95
N GLY A 53 3.79 -17.85 31.08
CA GLY A 53 3.38 -19.14 30.55
C GLY A 53 4.56 -19.91 29.95
N THR A 54 4.26 -21.10 29.47
CA THR A 54 5.16 -21.98 28.73
C THR A 54 4.34 -22.75 27.68
N VAL A 55 5.02 -23.49 26.81
CA VAL A 55 4.38 -24.43 25.89
C VAL A 55 4.87 -25.85 26.15
N THR A 56 4.07 -26.83 25.77
CA THR A 56 4.45 -28.22 25.85
C THR A 56 5.51 -28.58 24.78
N ASP A 57 6.41 -29.49 25.14
CA ASP A 57 7.39 -30.09 24.24
C ASP A 57 6.75 -31.11 23.28
N LEU A 58 7.58 -31.80 22.48
CA LEU A 58 7.12 -32.79 21.49
C LEU A 58 6.38 -33.98 22.09
N ASP A 59 6.61 -34.28 23.36
CA ASP A 59 5.96 -35.38 24.10
C ASP A 59 4.78 -34.88 24.94
N GLY A 60 4.39 -33.60 24.81
CA GLY A 60 3.29 -32.99 25.53
C GLY A 60 3.64 -32.55 26.96
N ASN A 61 4.91 -32.60 27.39
CA ASN A 61 5.31 -32.18 28.74
C ASN A 61 5.57 -30.67 28.78
N PHE A 62 5.28 -30.05 29.92
CA PHE A 62 5.59 -28.65 30.15
C PHE A 62 6.33 -28.44 31.47
N SER A 63 7.07 -27.34 31.54
CA SER A 63 7.69 -26.83 32.74
C SER A 63 7.54 -25.32 32.77
N LEU A 64 6.87 -24.79 33.79
CA LEU A 64 6.59 -23.38 34.00
C LEU A 64 7.23 -22.93 35.29
N THR A 65 8.04 -21.89 35.22
CA THR A 65 8.70 -21.29 36.40
C THR A 65 8.00 -19.97 36.71
N THR A 66 7.61 -19.80 37.96
CA THR A 66 6.88 -18.59 38.40
C THR A 66 7.35 -18.09 39.77
N SER A 67 7.27 -16.79 39.97
CA SER A 67 7.46 -16.13 41.27
C SER A 67 6.15 -15.95 42.06
N GLN A 68 5.02 -16.38 41.51
CA GLN A 68 3.72 -16.28 42.20
C GLN A 68 3.57 -17.32 43.29
N ASN A 69 2.84 -16.92 44.33
CA ASN A 69 2.53 -17.84 45.47
C ASN A 69 1.43 -18.82 45.06
N LEU A 70 1.56 -20.06 45.46
CA LEU A 70 0.49 -21.06 45.37
C LEU A 70 -0.57 -20.83 46.44
N PRO A 71 -1.86 -21.13 46.19
CA PRO A 71 -2.40 -21.74 44.97
C PRO A 71 -2.58 -20.73 43.83
N LEU A 72 -2.37 -21.17 42.59
CA LEU A 72 -2.66 -20.40 41.38
C LEU A 72 -3.43 -21.27 40.37
N THR A 73 -4.03 -20.63 39.41
CA THR A 73 -4.71 -21.32 38.30
C THR A 73 -3.89 -21.20 37.04
N ILE A 74 -3.65 -22.31 36.32
CA ILE A 74 -3.13 -22.32 34.98
C ILE A 74 -4.26 -22.53 33.98
N VAL A 75 -4.18 -21.84 32.83
CA VAL A 75 -5.03 -22.04 31.66
C VAL A 75 -4.23 -22.81 30.64
N VAL A 76 -4.68 -24.02 30.34
CA VAL A 76 -4.08 -24.89 29.33
C VAL A 76 -4.94 -24.81 28.09
N SER A 77 -4.39 -24.30 26.99
CA SER A 77 -5.13 -24.04 25.78
C SER A 77 -4.32 -24.41 24.53
N TYR A 78 -4.98 -25.05 23.60
CA TYR A 78 -4.42 -25.39 22.28
C TYR A 78 -5.49 -25.24 21.19
N VAL A 79 -5.05 -24.87 20.01
CA VAL A 79 -5.95 -24.66 18.89
C VAL A 79 -6.61 -25.96 18.48
N GLY A 80 -7.95 -25.91 18.30
CA GLY A 80 -8.75 -27.10 18.01
C GLY A 80 -9.15 -27.88 19.25
N TYR A 81 -8.77 -27.41 20.47
CA TYR A 81 -9.12 -28.04 21.74
C TYR A 81 -9.81 -27.06 22.67
N SER A 82 -10.70 -27.61 23.52
CA SER A 82 -11.33 -26.81 24.58
C SER A 82 -10.31 -26.50 25.67
N ALA A 83 -10.13 -25.22 26.00
CA ALA A 83 -9.21 -24.81 27.05
C ALA A 83 -9.64 -25.33 28.42
N GLN A 84 -8.67 -25.73 29.25
CA GLN A 84 -8.90 -26.19 30.62
C GLN A 84 -8.23 -25.28 31.62
N ARG A 85 -8.92 -25.05 32.76
CA ARG A 85 -8.38 -24.37 33.93
C ARG A 85 -8.03 -25.37 35.02
N VAL A 86 -6.79 -25.37 35.44
CA VAL A 86 -6.26 -26.29 36.45
C VAL A 86 -5.74 -25.51 37.64
N GLN A 87 -6.26 -25.81 38.83
CA GLN A 87 -5.75 -25.21 40.05
C GLN A 87 -4.49 -25.93 40.50
N VAL A 88 -3.39 -25.20 40.64
CA VAL A 88 -2.11 -25.69 41.14
C VAL A 88 -1.97 -25.28 42.58
N THR A 89 -1.95 -26.24 43.51
CA THR A 89 -1.93 -26.01 44.93
C THR A 89 -0.55 -26.23 45.58
N SER A 90 0.32 -26.97 44.89
CA SER A 90 1.70 -27.25 45.34
C SER A 90 2.65 -27.43 44.15
N ALA A 91 3.92 -27.10 44.34
CA ALA A 91 4.96 -27.22 43.31
C ALA A 91 5.21 -28.67 42.82
N ASN A 92 4.89 -29.66 43.66
CA ASN A 92 5.07 -31.07 43.33
C ASN A 92 3.76 -31.76 42.92
N GLN A 93 2.72 -30.98 42.53
CA GLN A 93 1.48 -31.55 42.04
C GLN A 93 1.73 -32.21 40.69
N ASP A 94 1.31 -33.48 40.54
CA ASP A 94 1.30 -34.16 39.27
C ASP A 94 0.15 -33.60 38.42
N ILE A 95 0.49 -32.78 37.44
CA ILE A 95 -0.46 -32.13 36.59
C ILE A 95 -0.55 -32.89 35.28
N SER A 96 -1.65 -33.59 35.08
CA SER A 96 -1.99 -34.23 33.82
C SER A 96 -3.27 -33.62 33.27
N VAL A 97 -3.20 -32.99 32.12
CA VAL A 97 -4.32 -32.33 31.49
C VAL A 97 -4.69 -33.10 30.25
N MET A 98 -5.99 -33.46 30.17
CA MET A 98 -6.53 -34.12 28.98
C MET A 98 -7.36 -33.13 28.22
N LEU A 99 -6.86 -32.63 27.09
CA LEU A 99 -7.62 -31.72 26.23
C LEU A 99 -8.56 -32.49 25.34
N THR A 100 -9.83 -32.08 25.26
CA THR A 100 -10.81 -32.59 24.31
C THR A 100 -10.87 -31.69 23.10
N ALA A 101 -11.00 -32.27 21.93
CA ALA A 101 -11.24 -31.52 20.71
C ALA A 101 -12.46 -30.63 20.85
N GLY A 102 -12.29 -29.42 20.39
CA GLY A 102 -13.33 -28.41 20.46
C GLY A 102 -12.73 -27.06 20.11
N GLN A 103 -13.59 -26.11 19.78
CA GLN A 103 -13.11 -24.77 19.49
C GLN A 103 -12.70 -24.03 20.74
N ASN A 104 -11.54 -23.41 20.70
CA ASN A 104 -11.08 -22.54 21.78
C ASN A 104 -11.66 -21.13 21.59
N LEU A 105 -12.76 -20.82 22.26
CA LEU A 105 -13.28 -19.45 22.39
C LEU A 105 -12.49 -18.61 23.40
N GLU A 106 -11.64 -19.27 24.18
CA GLU A 106 -10.72 -18.59 25.09
C GLU A 106 -9.44 -18.09 24.40
N GLU A 107 -9.44 -18.13 23.05
CA GLU A 107 -8.37 -17.55 22.24
C GLU A 107 -8.10 -16.10 22.65
N ILE A 108 -6.86 -15.87 23.06
CA ILE A 108 -6.43 -14.61 23.62
C ILE A 108 -5.95 -13.70 22.48
N VAL A 109 -6.50 -12.51 22.44
CA VAL A 109 -6.12 -11.47 21.47
C VAL A 109 -5.62 -10.22 22.18
N VAL A 110 -4.77 -9.46 21.51
CA VAL A 110 -4.25 -8.19 22.05
C VAL A 110 -4.59 -7.00 21.16
N THR A 111 -4.78 -7.22 19.85
CA THR A 111 -4.93 -6.13 18.88
C THR A 111 -6.25 -5.36 19.05
N ALA A 112 -7.34 -6.00 19.44
CA ALA A 112 -8.64 -5.35 19.55
C ALA A 112 -8.74 -4.25 20.63
N SER A 113 -7.89 -4.29 21.66
CA SER A 113 -7.92 -3.32 22.77
C SER A 113 -6.53 -2.91 23.31
N ARG A 114 -5.46 -3.30 22.60
CA ARG A 114 -4.05 -3.21 23.07
C ARG A 114 -3.80 -3.87 24.43
N ARG A 115 -4.64 -4.82 24.79
CA ARG A 115 -4.58 -5.61 26.03
C ARG A 115 -4.95 -7.05 25.75
N THR A 116 -4.41 -7.93 26.57
CA THR A 116 -4.75 -9.36 26.54
C THR A 116 -6.20 -9.58 26.97
N GLN A 117 -7.03 -10.13 26.08
CA GLN A 117 -8.43 -10.43 26.34
C GLN A 117 -8.90 -11.64 25.53
N LYS A 118 -10.04 -12.22 25.91
CA LYS A 118 -10.66 -13.28 25.09
C LYS A 118 -11.23 -12.70 23.81
N SER A 119 -11.06 -13.40 22.70
CA SER A 119 -11.60 -13.01 21.40
C SER A 119 -13.13 -12.81 21.40
N LEU A 120 -13.85 -13.58 22.26
CA LEU A 120 -15.30 -13.44 22.44
C LEU A 120 -15.71 -12.12 23.11
N ASP A 121 -14.84 -11.55 23.93
CA ASP A 121 -15.06 -10.32 24.69
C ASP A 121 -14.56 -9.08 23.95
N ALA A 122 -13.95 -9.27 22.78
CA ALA A 122 -13.35 -8.20 22.02
C ALA A 122 -14.39 -7.16 21.55
N PRO A 123 -14.13 -5.85 21.76
CA PRO A 123 -15.02 -4.77 21.34
C PRO A 123 -14.90 -4.45 19.83
N ALA A 124 -14.37 -5.35 19.04
CA ALA A 124 -14.16 -5.21 17.60
C ALA A 124 -14.29 -6.58 16.91
N SER A 125 -14.55 -6.57 15.61
CA SER A 125 -14.48 -7.75 14.76
C SER A 125 -13.04 -8.19 14.59
N ILE A 126 -12.69 -9.37 15.11
CA ILE A 126 -11.32 -9.90 15.09
C ILE A 126 -11.28 -11.35 14.63
N SER A 127 -10.32 -11.63 13.74
CA SER A 127 -9.93 -12.98 13.31
C SER A 127 -8.51 -13.26 13.74
N VAL A 128 -8.21 -14.53 14.05
CA VAL A 128 -6.88 -14.97 14.41
C VAL A 128 -6.49 -16.13 13.52
N ILE A 129 -5.31 -16.05 12.96
CA ILE A 129 -4.66 -17.13 12.21
C ILE A 129 -3.58 -17.69 13.15
N ASN A 130 -3.77 -18.90 13.56
CA ASN A 130 -2.93 -19.52 14.60
C ASN A 130 -1.70 -20.24 14.03
N THR A 131 -0.79 -20.67 14.90
CA THR A 131 0.45 -21.35 14.53
C THR A 131 0.21 -22.55 13.61
N ARG A 132 -0.83 -23.35 13.85
CA ARG A 132 -1.12 -24.55 13.04
C ARG A 132 -1.58 -24.19 11.63
N GLU A 133 -2.42 -23.17 11.49
CA GLU A 133 -2.83 -22.64 10.18
C GLU A 133 -1.64 -22.04 9.42
N ILE A 134 -0.75 -21.33 10.15
CA ILE A 134 0.50 -20.80 9.61
C ILE A 134 1.38 -21.92 9.08
N GLU A 135 1.62 -22.96 9.86
CA GLU A 135 2.49 -24.09 9.48
C GLU A 135 2.03 -24.80 8.21
N VAL A 136 0.73 -24.91 8.01
CA VAL A 136 0.15 -25.59 6.83
C VAL A 136 0.09 -24.66 5.62
N SER A 137 -0.28 -23.40 5.82
CA SER A 137 -0.38 -22.42 4.74
C SER A 137 1.00 -21.90 4.30
N ALA A 138 2.02 -22.05 5.13
CA ALA A 138 3.36 -21.50 4.92
C ALA A 138 4.18 -22.22 3.82
N ALA A 139 3.60 -23.19 3.12
CA ALA A 139 4.29 -23.85 2.00
C ALA A 139 4.57 -22.86 0.85
N THR A 140 3.79 -21.79 0.72
CA THR A 140 4.01 -20.75 -0.30
C THR A 140 5.21 -19.85 -0.02
N GLY A 141 5.75 -19.85 1.20
CA GLY A 141 6.86 -18.99 1.60
C GLY A 141 6.48 -17.50 1.82
N GLU A 142 5.23 -17.11 1.59
CA GLU A 142 4.79 -15.70 1.66
C GLU A 142 3.90 -15.44 2.87
N PRO A 143 4.40 -14.70 3.88
CA PRO A 143 3.66 -14.52 5.14
C PRO A 143 2.36 -13.73 4.98
N PHE A 144 2.29 -12.79 4.04
CA PHE A 144 1.08 -12.00 3.81
C PHE A 144 -0.06 -12.82 3.17
N LYS A 145 0.24 -13.91 2.46
CA LYS A 145 -0.79 -14.80 1.90
C LYS A 145 -1.64 -15.47 2.98
N LEU A 146 -1.15 -15.52 4.22
CA LEU A 146 -1.90 -16.05 5.36
C LEU A 146 -3.25 -15.34 5.56
N ILE A 147 -3.31 -14.02 5.30
CA ILE A 147 -4.51 -13.22 5.52
C ILE A 147 -5.56 -13.34 4.41
N GLU A 148 -5.24 -13.94 3.27
CA GLU A 148 -6.14 -14.08 2.11
C GLU A 148 -7.50 -14.72 2.45
N ASN A 149 -7.51 -15.66 3.40
CA ASN A 149 -8.72 -16.37 3.82
C ASN A 149 -9.51 -15.65 4.90
N THR A 150 -9.02 -14.50 5.38
CA THR A 150 -9.72 -13.75 6.42
C THR A 150 -10.97 -13.10 5.84
N VAL A 151 -12.12 -13.37 6.45
CA VAL A 151 -13.37 -12.75 6.05
C VAL A 151 -13.28 -11.23 6.11
N GLY A 152 -13.85 -10.51 5.14
CA GLY A 152 -13.81 -9.05 5.10
C GLY A 152 -12.54 -8.45 4.51
N ILE A 153 -11.54 -9.27 4.20
CA ILE A 153 -10.30 -8.81 3.56
C ILE A 153 -10.35 -9.05 2.05
N SER A 154 -10.05 -8.01 1.29
CA SER A 154 -9.79 -8.10 -0.15
C SER A 154 -8.28 -8.21 -0.34
N TYR A 155 -7.80 -9.41 -0.61
CA TYR A 155 -6.39 -9.69 -0.88
C TYR A 155 -6.15 -9.66 -2.39
N GLN A 156 -5.14 -8.92 -2.81
CA GLN A 156 -4.80 -8.70 -4.22
C GLN A 156 -3.32 -9.02 -4.45
N GLN A 157 -3.07 -10.11 -5.11
CA GLN A 157 -1.73 -10.51 -5.51
C GLN A 157 -1.39 -9.85 -6.83
N GLN A 158 -0.58 -8.81 -6.82
CA GLN A 158 -0.17 -8.08 -8.03
C GLN A 158 1.01 -8.76 -8.71
N SER A 159 1.90 -9.37 -7.94
CA SER A 159 3.00 -10.22 -8.36
C SER A 159 3.33 -11.22 -7.25
N ILE A 160 4.41 -12.00 -7.34
CA ILE A 160 4.83 -12.87 -6.23
C ILE A 160 5.18 -12.04 -5.00
N ASN A 161 5.89 -10.95 -5.19
CA ASN A 161 6.41 -10.12 -4.09
C ASN A 161 5.61 -8.85 -3.83
N THR A 162 4.76 -8.44 -4.77
CA THR A 162 3.93 -7.25 -4.61
C THR A 162 2.49 -7.68 -4.34
N ILE A 163 2.04 -7.38 -3.14
CA ILE A 163 0.67 -7.64 -2.71
C ILE A 163 0.05 -6.38 -2.13
N ASN A 164 -1.26 -6.29 -2.29
CA ASN A 164 -2.08 -5.34 -1.58
C ASN A 164 -3.24 -6.05 -0.89
N PHE A 165 -3.76 -5.50 0.18
CA PHE A 165 -4.96 -6.00 0.84
C PHE A 165 -5.64 -4.89 1.61
N GLU A 166 -6.96 -4.94 1.57
CA GLU A 166 -7.81 -3.97 2.22
C GLU A 166 -8.99 -4.62 2.93
N GLY A 167 -9.49 -3.93 3.91
CA GLY A 167 -10.68 -4.35 4.63
C GLY A 167 -11.97 -3.85 3.97
N ARG A 168 -12.81 -3.20 4.77
CA ARG A 168 -14.17 -2.80 4.41
C ARG A 168 -14.25 -1.51 3.61
N THR A 169 -13.24 -0.66 3.67
CA THR A 169 -13.20 0.66 2.98
C THR A 169 -12.93 0.56 1.49
N GLY A 170 -12.62 -0.61 0.98
CA GLY A 170 -12.24 -0.84 -0.40
C GLY A 170 -10.75 -0.98 -0.56
N SER A 171 -10.31 -1.06 -1.79
CA SER A 171 -8.89 -1.13 -2.11
C SER A 171 -8.57 -0.25 -3.31
N SER A 172 -7.30 0.09 -3.41
CA SER A 172 -6.71 0.61 -4.63
C SER A 172 -5.42 -0.16 -4.88
N ASN A 173 -4.85 -0.01 -6.05
CA ASN A 173 -3.57 -0.64 -6.38
C ASN A 173 -2.41 -0.19 -5.47
N PHE A 174 -2.59 0.88 -4.72
CA PHE A 174 -1.58 1.49 -3.85
C PHE A 174 -2.24 2.07 -2.60
N SER A 175 -2.83 1.20 -1.77
CA SER A 175 -3.57 1.62 -0.58
C SER A 175 -2.86 1.30 0.72
N THR A 176 -3.14 2.07 1.77
CA THR A 176 -2.62 1.92 3.13
C THR A 176 -3.65 2.10 4.21
N GLU A 177 -4.86 1.77 3.89
CA GLU A 177 -5.99 1.98 4.79
C GLU A 177 -6.05 0.94 5.92
N MET A 178 -5.21 -0.10 5.85
CA MET A 178 -4.96 -1.03 6.96
C MET A 178 -3.56 -0.82 7.55
N ILE A 179 -3.49 -0.64 8.85
CA ILE A 179 -2.22 -0.65 9.56
C ILE A 179 -1.70 -2.09 9.66
N VAL A 180 -0.45 -2.29 9.26
CA VAL A 180 0.25 -3.57 9.39
C VAL A 180 1.36 -3.45 10.41
N LEU A 181 1.37 -4.37 11.39
CA LEU A 181 2.31 -4.37 12.51
C LEU A 181 3.05 -5.71 12.61
N LYS A 182 4.30 -5.68 13.05
CA LYS A 182 5.05 -6.83 13.58
C LYS A 182 5.51 -6.51 15.00
N ASP A 183 5.01 -7.24 15.99
CA ASP A 183 5.31 -6.98 17.42
C ASP A 183 5.15 -5.50 17.81
N ASN A 184 4.04 -4.88 17.39
CA ASN A 184 3.67 -3.46 17.51
C ASN A 184 4.53 -2.47 16.71
N ARG A 185 5.55 -2.90 15.95
CA ARG A 185 6.26 -2.05 14.99
C ARG A 185 5.45 -1.90 13.73
N LEU A 186 5.32 -0.66 13.26
CA LEU A 186 4.62 -0.35 12.02
C LEU A 186 5.42 -0.87 10.82
N LEU A 187 4.77 -1.62 9.92
CA LEU A 187 5.33 -2.10 8.65
C LEU A 187 4.86 -1.28 7.46
N THR A 188 3.64 -0.72 7.52
CA THR A 188 3.19 0.26 6.53
C THR A 188 4.02 1.52 6.66
N THR A 189 4.46 2.05 5.53
CA THR A 189 5.31 3.23 5.50
C THR A 189 4.44 4.49 5.42
N PRO A 190 4.30 5.29 6.49
CA PRO A 190 3.47 6.50 6.46
C PRO A 190 3.91 7.50 5.40
N ALA A 191 5.20 7.48 5.07
CA ALA A 191 5.77 8.32 4.04
C ALA A 191 5.20 8.02 2.64
N ALA A 192 5.12 6.75 2.28
CA ALA A 192 4.62 6.34 0.97
C ALA A 192 3.12 6.02 0.99
N GLY A 193 2.54 5.90 2.18
CA GLY A 193 1.17 5.48 2.30
C GLY A 193 0.95 4.01 1.89
N THR A 194 1.95 3.12 1.84
CA THR A 194 1.81 1.75 1.37
C THR A 194 2.66 0.73 2.14
N LEU A 195 2.39 -0.53 1.89
CA LEU A 195 3.17 -1.67 2.37
C LEU A 195 4.04 -2.22 1.23
N PHE A 196 5.34 -2.00 1.30
CA PHE A 196 6.29 -2.69 0.42
C PHE A 196 6.53 -4.11 0.94
N SER A 197 5.68 -5.05 0.53
CA SER A 197 5.64 -6.41 1.08
C SER A 197 6.94 -7.19 0.91
N ALA A 198 7.63 -7.01 -0.22
CA ALA A 198 8.92 -7.63 -0.52
C ALA A 198 10.00 -7.29 0.50
N GLN A 199 9.96 -6.08 1.08
CA GLN A 199 10.97 -5.56 2.00
C GLN A 199 10.68 -5.88 3.48
N GLN A 200 9.63 -6.63 3.84
CA GLN A 200 9.22 -6.75 5.25
C GLN A 200 9.91 -7.83 6.07
N GLY A 201 10.61 -8.75 5.46
CA GLY A 201 11.47 -9.72 6.17
C GLY A 201 10.76 -10.53 7.28
N ILE A 202 9.54 -11.02 7.03
CA ILE A 202 8.81 -11.85 7.99
C ILE A 202 9.09 -13.32 7.70
N SER A 203 9.50 -14.09 8.72
CA SER A 203 9.66 -15.55 8.63
C SER A 203 8.42 -16.25 9.16
N ASN A 204 7.83 -17.15 8.37
CA ASN A 204 6.70 -17.98 8.80
C ASN A 204 7.07 -18.91 9.97
N LEU A 205 8.32 -19.33 10.08
CA LEU A 205 8.80 -20.17 11.19
C LEU A 205 8.75 -19.46 12.53
N ASP A 206 8.89 -18.11 12.51
CA ASP A 206 8.91 -17.30 13.73
C ASP A 206 7.54 -16.73 14.10
N LEU A 207 6.50 -16.90 13.28
CA LEU A 207 5.15 -16.44 13.61
C LEU A 207 4.49 -17.37 14.64
N GLU A 208 3.97 -16.77 15.71
CA GLU A 208 3.08 -17.41 16.67
C GLU A 208 1.64 -17.36 16.19
N ARG A 209 1.17 -16.18 15.78
CA ARG A 209 -0.16 -15.96 15.21
C ARG A 209 -0.23 -14.64 14.45
N VAL A 210 -1.27 -14.48 13.65
CA VAL A 210 -1.63 -13.21 13.02
C VAL A 210 -3.03 -12.80 13.50
N GLU A 211 -3.16 -11.59 14.01
CA GLU A 211 -4.44 -11.01 14.43
C GLU A 211 -4.89 -9.98 13.41
N VAL A 212 -6.15 -10.07 12.95
CA VAL A 212 -6.76 -9.17 11.98
C VAL A 212 -7.99 -8.53 12.57
N VAL A 213 -7.92 -7.24 12.87
CA VAL A 213 -9.05 -6.40 13.28
C VAL A 213 -9.63 -5.73 12.05
N ARG A 214 -10.95 -5.86 11.87
CA ARG A 214 -11.69 -5.30 10.73
C ARG A 214 -12.48 -4.06 11.13
N GLY A 215 -12.59 -3.12 10.18
CA GLY A 215 -13.24 -1.83 10.36
C GLY A 215 -12.37 -0.81 11.10
N PRO A 216 -12.86 0.43 11.22
CA PRO A 216 -12.05 1.53 11.75
C PRO A 216 -11.52 1.26 13.16
N ALA A 217 -10.21 1.42 13.34
CA ALA A 217 -9.49 1.19 14.60
C ALA A 217 -8.67 2.43 15.04
N GLY A 218 -8.96 3.60 14.49
CA GLY A 218 -8.23 4.84 14.72
C GLY A 218 -8.12 5.24 16.19
N SER A 219 -9.15 4.95 17.00
CA SER A 219 -9.18 5.31 18.44
C SER A 219 -8.08 4.66 19.28
N LEU A 220 -7.40 3.62 18.79
CA LEU A 220 -6.30 2.94 19.48
C LEU A 220 -5.00 2.99 18.68
N TYR A 221 -5.08 2.89 17.35
CA TYR A 221 -3.91 2.76 16.49
C TYR A 221 -3.54 4.03 15.75
N GLY A 222 -4.40 5.06 15.85
CA GLY A 222 -4.18 6.37 15.28
C GLY A 222 -4.54 6.48 13.80
N PRO A 223 -4.05 7.52 13.14
CA PRO A 223 -4.34 7.80 11.75
C PRO A 223 -3.93 6.64 10.84
N ALA A 224 -4.65 6.47 9.73
CA ALA A 224 -4.53 5.38 8.76
C ALA A 224 -5.11 4.01 9.18
N ALA A 225 -5.58 3.82 10.42
CA ALA A 225 -6.32 2.62 10.81
C ALA A 225 -7.81 2.71 10.42
N VAL A 226 -8.11 3.07 9.17
CA VAL A 226 -9.50 3.32 8.72
C VAL A 226 -10.20 2.04 8.24
N SER A 227 -9.45 1.09 7.69
CA SER A 227 -9.94 -0.20 7.21
C SER A 227 -9.72 -1.34 8.22
N GLY A 228 -8.73 -1.20 9.09
CA GLY A 228 -8.41 -2.18 10.12
C GLY A 228 -6.95 -2.22 10.52
N VAL A 229 -6.59 -3.31 11.20
CA VAL A 229 -5.22 -3.58 11.67
C VAL A 229 -4.87 -5.05 11.46
N VAL A 230 -3.72 -5.33 10.88
CA VAL A 230 -3.10 -6.65 10.82
C VAL A 230 -1.88 -6.66 11.70
N GLN A 231 -1.81 -7.60 12.65
CA GLN A 231 -0.67 -7.73 13.54
C GLN A 231 -0.05 -9.12 13.46
N PHE A 232 1.18 -9.17 13.00
CA PHE A 232 2.04 -10.35 13.06
C PHE A 232 2.71 -10.41 14.42
N ILE A 233 2.46 -11.48 15.16
CA ILE A 233 3.02 -11.71 16.50
C ILE A 233 4.03 -12.84 16.41
N THR A 234 5.27 -12.56 16.82
CA THR A 234 6.37 -13.51 16.71
C THR A 234 6.53 -14.38 17.95
N LYS A 235 7.06 -15.59 17.75
CA LYS A 235 7.36 -16.54 18.82
C LYS A 235 8.42 -15.97 19.78
N SER A 236 8.13 -15.98 21.08
CA SER A 236 9.11 -15.66 22.11
C SER A 236 10.23 -16.70 22.13
N PRO A 237 11.52 -16.32 22.22
CA PRO A 237 12.60 -17.28 22.35
C PRO A 237 12.57 -18.05 23.69
N ILE A 238 11.92 -17.49 24.71
CA ILE A 238 11.77 -18.14 26.02
C ILE A 238 10.70 -19.22 25.97
N ASP A 239 9.55 -18.90 25.34
CA ASP A 239 8.39 -19.82 25.32
C ASP A 239 8.55 -20.88 24.21
N TYR A 240 9.18 -20.51 23.08
CA TYR A 240 9.38 -21.37 21.90
C TYR A 240 10.87 -21.56 21.59
N PRO A 241 11.68 -22.19 22.48
CA PRO A 241 13.06 -22.55 22.12
C PRO A 241 13.05 -23.65 21.07
N GLY A 242 14.10 -23.72 20.26
CA GLY A 242 14.27 -24.76 19.24
C GLY A 242 14.97 -24.22 18.01
N GLN A 243 15.20 -25.15 17.06
CA GLN A 243 15.88 -24.86 15.80
C GLN A 243 15.08 -25.51 14.68
N THR A 244 14.65 -24.73 13.73
CA THR A 244 13.87 -25.20 12.58
C THR A 244 14.45 -24.61 11.30
N VAL A 245 14.59 -25.44 10.28
CA VAL A 245 15.03 -25.04 8.94
C VAL A 245 14.00 -25.54 7.93
N SER A 246 13.60 -24.68 7.00
CA SER A 246 12.75 -25.04 5.87
C SER A 246 13.42 -24.65 4.56
N LEU A 247 13.27 -25.51 3.56
CA LEU A 247 13.72 -25.27 2.19
C LEU A 247 12.56 -25.52 1.24
N TRP A 248 12.39 -24.67 0.23
CA TRP A 248 11.35 -24.84 -0.80
C TRP A 248 11.89 -24.63 -2.20
N ALA A 249 11.25 -25.29 -3.16
CA ALA A 249 11.49 -25.11 -4.59
C ALA A 249 10.22 -25.43 -5.39
N GLY A 250 10.09 -24.89 -6.60
CA GLY A 250 8.94 -25.18 -7.44
C GLY A 250 8.87 -24.41 -8.75
N GLU A 251 7.64 -24.19 -9.22
CA GLU A 251 7.37 -23.46 -10.46
C GLU A 251 7.91 -22.02 -10.41
N LEU A 252 8.07 -21.37 -11.56
CA LEU A 252 8.68 -20.06 -11.73
C LEU A 252 10.14 -20.02 -11.18
N ASN A 253 10.90 -21.07 -11.47
CA ASN A 253 12.28 -21.22 -10.99
C ASN A 253 12.45 -20.87 -9.49
N THR A 254 11.34 -20.95 -8.73
CA THR A 254 11.31 -20.57 -7.32
C THR A 254 12.22 -21.49 -6.51
N PHE A 255 13.05 -20.85 -5.69
CA PHE A 255 13.92 -21.51 -4.75
C PHE A 255 14.06 -20.63 -3.49
N GLY A 256 14.14 -21.26 -2.32
CA GLY A 256 14.35 -20.50 -1.09
C GLY A 256 14.47 -21.35 0.15
N GLY A 257 14.64 -20.66 1.27
CA GLY A 257 14.73 -21.27 2.58
C GLY A 257 14.58 -20.26 3.71
N GLU A 258 14.24 -20.78 4.87
CA GLU A 258 14.19 -20.02 6.12
C GLU A 258 14.73 -20.87 7.27
N ALA A 259 15.34 -20.21 8.24
CA ALA A 259 15.88 -20.85 9.43
C ALA A 259 15.52 -20.01 10.67
N ARG A 260 15.06 -20.69 11.70
CA ARG A 260 14.82 -20.13 13.02
C ARG A 260 15.68 -20.85 14.04
N PHE A 261 16.42 -20.10 14.83
CA PHE A 261 17.19 -20.59 15.96
C PHE A 261 16.78 -19.82 17.20
N ALA A 262 16.34 -20.51 18.25
CA ALA A 262 15.96 -19.88 19.52
C ALA A 262 16.47 -20.70 20.69
N LYS A 263 16.99 -20.03 21.71
CA LYS A 263 17.49 -20.65 22.93
C LYS A 263 17.12 -19.83 24.15
N ARG A 264 16.88 -20.51 25.27
CA ARG A 264 16.65 -19.89 26.58
C ARG A 264 17.61 -20.45 27.63
N ASN A 265 17.75 -19.74 28.73
CA ASN A 265 18.44 -20.26 29.95
C ASN A 265 17.52 -21.22 30.71
N ASP A 266 18.11 -21.99 31.64
CA ASP A 266 17.38 -23.01 32.43
C ASP A 266 16.29 -22.38 33.34
N ASP A 267 16.54 -21.18 33.83
CA ASP A 267 15.60 -20.44 34.68
C ASP A 267 14.44 -19.80 33.87
N GLN A 268 14.43 -19.91 32.55
CA GLN A 268 13.42 -19.33 31.64
C GLN A 268 13.25 -17.81 31.80
N THR A 269 14.30 -17.13 32.24
CA THR A 269 14.30 -15.67 32.44
C THR A 269 14.96 -14.91 31.30
N PHE A 270 15.75 -15.58 30.46
CA PHE A 270 16.45 -14.99 29.35
C PHE A 270 16.46 -15.91 28.14
N GLY A 271 16.16 -15.33 26.97
CA GLY A 271 16.21 -16.04 25.72
C GLY A 271 16.68 -15.13 24.57
N TYR A 272 17.15 -15.78 23.50
CA TYR A 272 17.51 -15.11 22.27
C TYR A 272 17.11 -15.95 21.06
N LYS A 273 16.85 -15.25 19.95
CA LYS A 273 16.53 -15.88 18.66
C LYS A 273 17.20 -15.17 17.51
N PHE A 274 17.41 -15.94 16.45
CA PHE A 274 17.86 -15.48 15.14
C PHE A 274 16.98 -16.10 14.08
N ASN A 275 16.60 -15.31 13.09
CA ASN A 275 15.87 -15.76 11.92
C ASN A 275 16.62 -15.35 10.67
N PHE A 276 16.59 -16.20 9.68
CA PHE A 276 17.10 -15.95 8.34
C PHE A 276 16.09 -16.43 7.31
N ARG A 277 15.91 -15.68 6.26
CA ARG A 277 15.08 -16.05 5.11
C ARG A 277 15.75 -15.59 3.82
N TYR A 278 15.69 -16.44 2.81
CA TYR A 278 16.10 -16.17 1.44
C TYR A 278 15.04 -16.72 0.48
N GLY A 279 14.75 -16.01 -0.61
CA GLY A 279 13.87 -16.47 -1.67
C GLY A 279 14.23 -15.82 -2.99
N SER A 280 14.25 -16.61 -4.04
CA SER A 280 14.56 -16.20 -5.40
C SER A 280 13.68 -16.95 -6.39
N GLY A 281 13.43 -16.39 -7.53
CA GLY A 281 12.66 -16.99 -8.62
C GLY A 281 12.23 -15.98 -9.68
N ASP A 282 11.52 -16.47 -10.69
CA ASP A 282 10.87 -15.61 -11.68
C ASP A 282 9.55 -15.07 -11.11
N ASP A 283 9.09 -13.92 -11.58
CA ASP A 283 7.81 -13.33 -11.23
C ASP A 283 6.87 -13.36 -12.45
N TRP A 284 5.58 -13.14 -12.21
CA TRP A 284 4.63 -12.93 -13.28
C TRP A 284 4.82 -11.54 -13.88
N THR A 285 4.67 -11.45 -15.19
CA THR A 285 4.90 -10.22 -15.95
C THR A 285 3.65 -9.72 -16.64
N VAL A 286 3.67 -8.43 -17.01
CA VAL A 286 2.65 -7.82 -17.87
C VAL A 286 2.86 -8.32 -19.31
N PRO A 287 1.79 -8.67 -20.05
CA PRO A 287 1.92 -8.96 -21.49
C PRO A 287 2.61 -7.82 -22.24
N ASN A 288 3.51 -8.14 -23.17
CA ASN A 288 4.34 -7.14 -23.86
C ASN A 288 3.55 -6.00 -24.51
N GLU A 289 2.37 -6.27 -25.08
CA GLU A 289 1.51 -5.24 -25.68
C GLU A 289 0.94 -4.28 -24.63
N GLU A 290 0.52 -4.81 -23.48
CA GLU A 290 0.00 -4.02 -22.35
C GLU A 290 1.14 -3.25 -21.67
N ALA A 291 2.31 -3.87 -21.50
CA ALA A 291 3.50 -3.20 -20.98
C ALA A 291 3.91 -2.02 -21.86
N ALA A 292 3.95 -2.20 -23.16
CA ALA A 292 4.25 -1.14 -24.12
C ALA A 292 3.23 0.00 -24.05
N SER A 293 1.94 -0.31 -23.89
CA SER A 293 0.89 0.68 -23.71
C SER A 293 1.00 1.44 -22.38
N ALA A 294 1.27 0.72 -21.29
CA ALA A 294 1.41 1.31 -19.95
C ALA A 294 2.67 2.18 -19.81
N LEU A 295 3.76 1.80 -20.50
CA LEU A 295 5.02 2.54 -20.49
C LEU A 295 5.06 3.68 -21.52
N GLY A 296 4.18 3.62 -22.53
CA GLY A 296 4.11 4.64 -23.59
C GLY A 296 5.37 4.69 -24.44
N ALA A 297 5.60 5.83 -25.12
CA ALA A 297 6.76 6.03 -25.99
C ALA A 297 8.12 6.01 -25.22
N SER A 298 8.11 6.05 -23.91
CA SER A 298 9.31 6.05 -23.07
C SER A 298 9.97 4.67 -22.94
N PHE A 299 9.35 3.61 -23.43
CA PHE A 299 9.87 2.24 -23.34
C PHE A 299 11.25 2.03 -23.96
N THR A 300 11.65 2.91 -24.88
CA THR A 300 12.91 2.79 -25.61
C THR A 300 14.09 3.56 -25.00
N SER A 301 13.86 4.34 -23.96
CA SER A 301 14.94 5.16 -23.35
C SER A 301 14.58 5.60 -21.93
N ILE A 302 15.48 5.36 -20.99
CA ILE A 302 15.42 5.89 -19.63
C ILE A 302 16.36 7.08 -19.52
N TYR A 303 15.95 8.08 -18.74
CA TYR A 303 16.70 9.31 -18.56
C TYR A 303 17.08 9.48 -17.09
N GLU A 304 18.28 9.96 -16.82
CA GLU A 304 18.62 10.46 -15.48
C GLU A 304 18.10 11.89 -15.30
N PRO A 305 17.45 12.21 -14.19
CA PRO A 305 16.95 13.56 -13.98
C PRO A 305 18.12 14.56 -13.79
N LEU A 306 18.05 15.69 -14.47
CA LEU A 306 18.89 16.83 -14.17
C LEU A 306 18.18 17.69 -13.12
N VAL A 307 18.77 17.79 -11.93
CA VAL A 307 18.25 18.62 -10.85
C VAL A 307 19.06 19.91 -10.78
N GLN A 308 18.41 21.07 -10.96
CA GLN A 308 19.00 22.39 -10.81
C GLN A 308 18.14 23.22 -9.85
N ASN A 309 18.79 23.83 -8.84
CA ASN A 309 18.09 24.66 -7.85
C ASN A 309 16.91 23.96 -7.17
N ASN A 310 17.07 22.69 -6.83
CA ASN A 310 16.02 21.85 -6.25
C ASN A 310 14.79 21.64 -7.15
N VAL A 311 14.94 21.77 -8.45
CA VAL A 311 13.91 21.47 -9.45
C VAL A 311 14.46 20.43 -10.41
N VAL A 312 13.65 19.43 -10.74
CA VAL A 312 13.96 18.52 -11.84
C VAL A 312 13.76 19.30 -13.14
N VAL A 313 14.85 19.83 -13.68
CA VAL A 313 14.83 20.60 -14.93
C VAL A 313 15.28 19.69 -16.06
N GLY A 314 14.33 19.22 -16.83
CA GLY A 314 14.61 18.42 -18.00
C GLY A 314 15.30 17.09 -17.66
N GLN A 315 15.69 16.40 -18.69
CA GLN A 315 16.38 15.12 -18.57
C GLN A 315 17.84 15.35 -18.85
N GLY A 316 18.60 15.38 -17.75
CA GLY A 316 20.03 15.63 -17.86
C GLY A 316 20.74 14.53 -18.60
N GLY A 317 20.73 14.65 -19.86
CA GLY A 317 21.81 14.31 -20.75
C GLY A 317 22.24 12.87 -20.96
N VAL A 318 21.85 11.89 -20.18
CA VAL A 318 22.20 10.50 -20.47
C VAL A 318 20.92 9.69 -20.74
N VAL A 319 20.60 9.57 -22.00
CA VAL A 319 19.61 8.60 -22.48
C VAL A 319 20.21 7.21 -22.26
N LYS A 320 19.68 6.43 -21.33
CA LYS A 320 20.04 5.02 -21.16
C LYS A 320 19.29 4.20 -22.19
N GLY A 321 19.98 3.34 -22.91
CA GLY A 321 19.38 2.39 -23.82
C GLY A 321 18.60 1.29 -23.08
N PRO A 322 17.78 0.48 -23.78
CA PRO A 322 17.04 -0.64 -23.19
C PRO A 322 17.91 -1.57 -22.35
N ASP A 323 19.15 -1.81 -22.77
CA ASP A 323 20.10 -2.68 -22.06
C ASP A 323 20.58 -2.09 -20.72
N GLU A 324 20.36 -0.81 -20.47
CA GLU A 324 20.77 -0.11 -19.24
C GLU A 324 19.65 0.01 -18.21
N ILE A 325 18.43 -0.39 -18.58
CA ILE A 325 17.25 -0.42 -17.70
C ILE A 325 16.87 -1.82 -17.26
N ASP A 326 17.70 -2.78 -17.50
CA ASP A 326 17.55 -4.16 -17.10
C ASP A 326 18.06 -4.34 -15.65
N PRO A 327 17.19 -4.22 -14.63
CA PRO A 327 17.64 -4.22 -13.24
C PRO A 327 18.05 -5.61 -12.73
N ASP A 328 17.61 -6.68 -13.38
CA ASP A 328 17.93 -8.07 -13.04
C ASP A 328 18.88 -8.74 -14.03
N GLY A 329 19.25 -8.06 -15.12
CA GLY A 329 20.32 -8.48 -16.02
C GLY A 329 19.91 -9.57 -17.03
N ASP A 330 18.63 -9.74 -17.32
CA ASP A 330 18.10 -10.80 -18.19
C ASP A 330 17.92 -10.35 -19.65
N GLY A 331 18.10 -9.08 -19.96
CA GLY A 331 17.89 -8.45 -21.26
C GLY A 331 16.46 -8.00 -21.53
N ASN A 332 15.58 -8.05 -20.51
CA ASN A 332 14.22 -7.52 -20.53
C ASN A 332 14.17 -6.24 -19.68
N PRO A 333 13.64 -5.13 -20.18
CA PRO A 333 13.57 -3.89 -19.39
C PRO A 333 12.66 -3.99 -18.15
N LEU A 334 11.69 -4.89 -18.12
CA LEU A 334 10.89 -5.15 -16.93
C LEU A 334 11.53 -6.28 -16.13
N ALA A 335 11.90 -6.01 -14.88
CA ALA A 335 12.36 -7.06 -13.98
C ALA A 335 11.25 -8.10 -13.77
N ASP A 336 11.49 -9.31 -14.19
CA ASP A 336 10.59 -10.45 -14.09
C ASP A 336 11.13 -11.53 -13.13
N SER A 337 12.15 -11.21 -12.39
CA SER A 337 12.74 -12.04 -11.36
C SER A 337 12.83 -11.32 -10.01
N TYR A 338 13.02 -12.06 -8.94
CA TYR A 338 13.21 -11.51 -7.61
C TYR A 338 14.30 -12.26 -6.83
N ASP A 339 14.97 -11.49 -5.96
CA ASP A 339 15.97 -11.97 -5.02
C ASP A 339 15.80 -11.26 -3.68
N ASN A 340 15.20 -11.91 -2.70
CA ASN A 340 14.85 -11.33 -1.42
C ASN A 340 15.55 -12.05 -0.28
N TYR A 341 16.11 -11.31 0.67
CA TYR A 341 16.65 -11.89 1.89
C TYR A 341 16.29 -11.08 3.12
N SER A 342 16.26 -11.73 4.26
CA SER A 342 16.14 -11.06 5.56
C SER A 342 16.87 -11.79 6.65
N PHE A 343 17.30 -11.00 7.63
CA PHE A 343 17.88 -11.46 8.88
C PHE A 343 17.30 -10.62 10.01
N ASP A 344 16.86 -11.28 11.09
CA ASP A 344 16.50 -10.59 12.32
C ASP A 344 16.95 -11.37 13.56
N ALA A 345 17.15 -10.64 14.64
CA ALA A 345 17.57 -11.17 15.93
C ALA A 345 16.77 -10.49 17.04
N ALA A 346 16.46 -11.25 18.10
CA ALA A 346 15.82 -10.71 19.28
C ALA A 346 16.41 -11.27 20.56
N LEU A 347 16.47 -10.42 21.57
CA LEU A 347 16.81 -10.74 22.97
C LEU A 347 15.57 -10.48 23.81
N GLU A 348 15.24 -11.41 24.69
CA GLU A 348 14.14 -11.26 25.63
C GLU A 348 14.64 -11.58 27.05
N TRP A 349 14.34 -10.70 27.99
CA TRP A 349 14.67 -10.85 29.39
C TRP A 349 13.44 -10.62 30.26
N ARG A 350 13.09 -11.66 31.07
CA ARG A 350 11.96 -11.67 32.01
C ARG A 350 12.49 -11.83 33.45
N PRO A 351 12.92 -10.73 34.10
CA PRO A 351 13.37 -10.80 35.49
C PRO A 351 12.25 -11.18 36.48
N SER A 352 10.99 -11.04 36.08
CA SER A 352 9.81 -11.46 36.81
C SER A 352 8.63 -11.70 35.87
N ASP A 353 7.58 -12.37 36.34
CA ASP A 353 6.33 -12.62 35.59
C ASP A 353 5.63 -11.34 35.13
N LYS A 354 5.95 -10.19 35.74
CA LYS A 354 5.34 -8.89 35.42
C LYS A 354 6.24 -7.98 34.58
N THR A 355 7.50 -8.36 34.36
CA THR A 355 8.46 -7.49 33.67
C THR A 355 9.14 -8.22 32.54
N THR A 356 9.04 -7.68 31.34
CA THR A 356 9.68 -8.19 30.11
C THR A 356 10.39 -7.03 29.42
N TYR A 357 11.65 -7.25 29.11
CA TYR A 357 12.44 -6.41 28.19
C TYR A 357 12.63 -7.19 26.89
N LYS A 358 12.42 -6.55 25.75
CA LYS A 358 12.70 -7.12 24.44
C LYS A 358 13.52 -6.12 23.62
N LEU A 359 14.61 -6.59 23.02
CA LEU A 359 15.38 -5.87 22.04
C LEU A 359 15.36 -6.69 20.76
N GLU A 360 15.10 -6.03 19.64
CA GLU A 360 14.99 -6.66 18.34
C GLU A 360 15.62 -5.77 17.28
N GLY A 361 16.29 -6.38 16.32
CA GLY A 361 16.83 -5.69 15.18
C GLY A 361 17.00 -6.61 13.99
N GLY A 362 16.99 -6.06 12.81
CA GLY A 362 17.10 -6.84 11.61
C GLY A 362 17.32 -5.99 10.36
N MET A 363 17.53 -6.71 9.26
CA MET A 363 17.67 -6.15 7.94
C MET A 363 16.94 -7.02 6.93
N SER A 364 16.45 -6.40 5.86
CA SER A 364 15.85 -7.09 4.73
C SER A 364 16.09 -6.32 3.43
N ARG A 365 16.30 -7.07 2.35
CA ARG A 365 16.28 -6.55 0.99
C ARG A 365 15.15 -7.22 0.23
N GLY A 366 14.45 -6.46 -0.58
CA GLY A 366 13.46 -7.02 -1.47
C GLY A 366 13.29 -6.12 -2.69
N ALA A 367 13.58 -6.70 -3.84
CA ALA A 367 13.31 -6.11 -5.14
C ALA A 367 11.90 -6.48 -5.60
N SER A 368 11.18 -5.51 -6.17
CA SER A 368 9.84 -5.75 -6.72
C SER A 368 9.44 -4.67 -7.71
N ILE A 369 8.58 -5.04 -8.66
CA ILE A 369 7.83 -4.07 -9.44
C ILE A 369 6.57 -3.70 -8.67
N SER A 370 6.33 -2.41 -8.52
CA SER A 370 5.08 -1.86 -7.99
C SER A 370 4.34 -1.07 -9.06
N TYR A 371 3.02 -1.13 -8.99
CA TYR A 371 2.10 -0.46 -9.90
C TYR A 371 1.38 0.62 -9.11
N ASN A 372 1.67 1.87 -9.38
CA ASN A 372 1.15 3.01 -8.63
C ASN A 372 0.66 4.13 -9.54
N ASN A 373 0.16 5.22 -8.98
CA ASN A 373 -0.41 6.32 -9.74
C ASN A 373 0.59 7.04 -10.66
N SER A 374 1.89 6.91 -10.41
CA SER A 374 2.92 7.44 -11.30
C SER A 374 3.34 6.46 -12.40
N GLY A 375 2.76 5.25 -12.43
CA GLY A 375 3.04 4.21 -13.41
C GLY A 375 3.67 2.96 -12.82
N ILE A 376 4.47 2.28 -13.63
CA ILE A 376 5.21 1.07 -13.23
C ILE A 376 6.55 1.50 -12.64
N VAL A 377 6.85 1.06 -11.42
CA VAL A 377 8.06 1.43 -10.70
C VAL A 377 8.78 0.17 -10.22
N TYR A 378 10.05 0.00 -10.60
CA TYR A 378 10.94 -0.96 -9.97
C TYR A 378 11.46 -0.36 -8.66
N ASN A 379 11.35 -1.11 -7.58
CA ASN A 379 11.88 -0.73 -6.28
C ASN A 379 12.81 -1.82 -5.76
N ASP A 380 14.03 -1.46 -5.44
CA ASP A 380 14.95 -2.28 -4.67
C ASP A 380 15.50 -1.42 -3.53
N GLY A 381 15.54 -1.97 -2.33
CA GLY A 381 16.00 -1.22 -1.18
C GLY A 381 16.40 -2.12 -0.01
N LEU A 382 17.42 -1.65 0.71
CA LEU A 382 17.85 -2.25 1.95
C LEU A 382 17.14 -1.60 3.13
N LYS A 383 16.27 -2.35 3.77
CA LYS A 383 15.58 -1.95 5.01
C LYS A 383 16.36 -2.46 6.22
N GLN A 384 16.57 -1.59 7.19
CA GLN A 384 17.14 -1.91 8.49
C GLN A 384 16.25 -1.40 9.61
N TYR A 385 16.20 -2.09 10.73
CA TYR A 385 15.44 -1.62 11.89
C TYR A 385 16.06 -2.07 13.20
N PHE A 386 15.76 -1.30 14.23
CA PHE A 386 16.05 -1.62 15.61
C PHE A 386 14.89 -1.16 16.49
N GLN A 387 14.45 -2.02 17.43
CA GLN A 387 13.43 -1.63 18.41
C GLN A 387 13.73 -2.19 19.79
N GLY A 388 13.28 -1.47 20.81
CA GLY A 388 13.30 -1.91 22.19
C GLY A 388 11.93 -1.73 22.82
N SER A 389 11.50 -2.69 23.63
CA SER A 389 10.28 -2.58 24.40
C SER A 389 10.46 -3.01 25.85
N LEU A 390 9.68 -2.39 26.72
CA LEU A 390 9.56 -2.70 28.15
C LEU A 390 8.09 -2.85 28.51
N ARG A 391 7.74 -3.98 29.08
CA ARG A 391 6.48 -4.17 29.79
C ARG A 391 6.79 -4.42 31.26
N SER A 392 6.20 -3.65 32.16
CA SER A 392 6.39 -3.84 33.62
C SER A 392 5.08 -3.55 34.34
N GLY A 393 4.42 -4.60 34.82
CA GLY A 393 3.07 -4.50 35.36
C GLY A 393 2.11 -3.86 34.38
N ASN A 394 1.59 -2.71 34.75
CA ASN A 394 0.61 -1.95 33.96
C ASN A 394 1.24 -1.00 32.91
N PHE A 395 2.56 -0.90 32.89
CA PHE A 395 3.29 0.02 32.04
C PHE A 395 3.85 -0.69 30.81
N PHE A 396 3.73 -0.05 29.65
CA PHE A 396 4.35 -0.45 28.39
C PHE A 396 5.03 0.73 27.74
N LEU A 397 6.26 0.52 27.28
CA LEU A 397 7.04 1.47 26.50
C LEU A 397 7.67 0.73 25.32
N GLN A 398 7.65 1.33 24.14
CA GLN A 398 8.38 0.87 22.96
C GLN A 398 9.01 2.06 22.24
N ALA A 399 10.20 1.87 21.73
CA ALA A 399 10.86 2.79 20.82
C ALA A 399 11.46 2.00 19.68
N GLY A 400 11.33 2.51 18.46
CA GLY A 400 11.84 1.90 17.24
C GLY A 400 12.48 2.93 16.32
N HIS A 401 13.41 2.46 15.52
CA HIS A 401 14.00 3.21 14.42
C HIS A 401 14.13 2.29 13.22
N GLU A 402 13.77 2.79 12.06
CA GLU A 402 13.81 2.09 10.79
C GLU A 402 14.44 2.99 9.73
N SER A 403 15.25 2.41 8.85
CA SER A 403 15.75 3.07 7.64
C SER A 403 15.54 2.19 6.42
N VAL A 404 15.28 2.82 5.30
CA VAL A 404 15.22 2.19 3.97
C VAL A 404 16.11 2.99 3.06
N ASP A 405 17.13 2.38 2.51
CA ASP A 405 18.05 2.97 1.56
C ASP A 405 17.80 2.40 0.17
N SER A 406 17.50 3.28 -0.79
CA SER A 406 17.37 3.00 -2.23
C SER A 406 18.18 4.03 -3.04
N THR A 407 19.29 4.51 -2.48
CA THR A 407 20.12 5.58 -3.07
C THR A 407 21.47 5.09 -3.62
N ASP A 408 21.86 3.86 -3.27
CA ASP A 408 23.09 3.23 -3.77
C ASP A 408 22.90 2.72 -5.20
N ASP A 409 23.97 2.51 -5.94
CA ASP A 409 23.93 1.87 -7.26
C ASP A 409 23.47 0.40 -7.18
N ASP A 410 23.64 -0.24 -6.01
CA ASP A 410 23.14 -1.59 -5.73
C ASP A 410 21.66 -1.64 -5.30
N TYR A 411 21.04 -0.47 -4.98
CA TYR A 411 19.65 -0.35 -4.53
C TYR A 411 19.02 0.83 -5.24
N MET A 412 18.08 0.60 -6.13
CA MET A 412 17.54 1.67 -6.97
C MET A 412 16.03 1.56 -7.15
N ALA A 413 15.42 2.71 -7.40
CA ALA A 413 14.05 2.81 -7.84
C ALA A 413 13.99 3.47 -9.22
N TRP A 414 13.28 2.85 -10.16
CA TRP A 414 13.09 3.34 -11.51
C TRP A 414 11.61 3.51 -11.81
N ASN A 415 11.22 4.68 -12.28
CA ASN A 415 9.90 4.89 -12.83
C ASN A 415 9.96 4.67 -14.34
N TYR A 416 9.39 3.56 -14.81
CA TYR A 416 9.39 3.23 -16.23
C TYR A 416 8.54 4.19 -17.07
N SER A 417 7.49 4.80 -16.50
CA SER A 417 6.61 5.72 -17.23
C SER A 417 7.27 7.06 -17.55
N SER A 418 8.15 7.54 -16.69
CA SER A 418 8.95 8.75 -16.92
C SER A 418 10.37 8.45 -17.39
N GLY A 419 10.85 7.23 -17.22
CA GLY A 419 12.24 6.88 -17.44
C GLY A 419 13.20 7.46 -16.40
N LEU A 420 12.68 7.92 -15.26
CA LEU A 420 13.46 8.57 -14.21
C LEU A 420 13.92 7.57 -13.14
N ARG A 421 15.19 7.64 -12.79
CA ARG A 421 15.69 7.04 -11.56
C ARG A 421 15.27 7.91 -10.38
N THR A 422 14.60 7.32 -9.43
CA THR A 422 14.20 7.99 -8.18
C THR A 422 15.05 7.51 -7.02
N TYR A 423 15.47 8.43 -6.18
CA TYR A 423 16.26 8.14 -4.99
C TYR A 423 15.37 8.26 -3.76
N VAL A 424 15.48 7.32 -2.85
CA VAL A 424 14.73 7.37 -1.61
C VAL A 424 15.57 6.81 -0.47
N ASP A 425 16.04 7.69 0.41
CA ASP A 425 16.54 7.34 1.74
C ASP A 425 15.49 7.77 2.76
N ARG A 426 14.87 6.79 3.42
CA ARG A 426 13.80 7.02 4.39
C ARG A 426 14.22 6.57 5.76
N THR A 427 13.89 7.39 6.75
CA THR A 427 14.00 7.03 8.16
C THR A 427 12.65 7.21 8.85
N ALA A 428 12.34 6.33 9.80
CA ALA A 428 11.19 6.46 10.67
C ALA A 428 11.61 6.15 12.10
N THR A 429 11.29 7.05 13.03
CA THR A 429 11.48 6.83 14.46
C THR A 429 10.14 6.89 15.15
N ASP A 430 9.77 5.85 15.88
CA ASP A 430 8.51 5.77 16.60
C ASP A 430 8.71 5.55 18.09
N PHE A 431 7.80 6.14 18.87
CA PHE A 431 7.70 5.97 20.31
C PHE A 431 6.28 5.63 20.69
N GLN A 432 6.09 4.66 21.58
CA GLN A 432 4.79 4.29 22.11
C GLN A 432 4.86 4.18 23.64
N LEU A 433 3.86 4.75 24.30
CA LEU A 433 3.72 4.71 25.77
C LEU A 433 2.29 4.32 26.11
N GLN A 434 2.13 3.41 27.07
CA GLN A 434 0.82 3.01 27.57
C GLN A 434 0.88 2.72 29.06
N TYR A 435 -0.19 3.09 29.77
CA TYR A 435 -0.40 2.75 31.16
C TYR A 435 -1.83 2.28 31.40
N ASN A 436 -1.97 1.11 32.04
CA ASN A 436 -3.25 0.54 32.43
C ASN A 436 -3.54 0.83 33.91
N PHE A 437 -4.79 1.12 34.23
CA PHE A 437 -5.21 1.35 35.64
C PHE A 437 -6.69 1.02 35.81
N ASP A 438 -7.07 0.72 37.05
CA ASP A 438 -8.43 0.38 37.40
C ASP A 438 -9.15 1.56 38.05
N ILE A 439 -10.41 1.79 37.68
CA ILE A 439 -11.33 2.68 38.40
C ILE A 439 -12.57 1.87 38.76
N GLY A 440 -12.69 1.49 40.02
CA GLY A 440 -13.72 0.55 40.46
C GLY A 440 -13.59 -0.81 39.79
N ASN A 441 -14.65 -1.25 39.11
CA ASN A 441 -14.66 -2.48 38.29
C ASN A 441 -14.33 -2.26 36.82
N SER A 442 -13.88 -1.07 36.49
CA SER A 442 -13.59 -0.69 35.09
C SER A 442 -12.09 -0.59 34.88
N LEU A 443 -11.62 -1.16 33.80
CA LEU A 443 -10.22 -1.13 33.40
C LEU A 443 -9.99 -0.03 32.37
N TRP A 444 -9.04 0.85 32.66
CA TRP A 444 -8.69 1.99 31.82
C TRP A 444 -7.27 1.89 31.28
N THR A 445 -7.09 2.44 30.09
CA THR A 445 -5.79 2.56 29.43
C THR A 445 -5.62 3.99 28.94
N ILE A 446 -4.54 4.64 29.33
CA ILE A 446 -4.09 5.89 28.72
C ILE A 446 -2.80 5.59 27.96
N GLY A 447 -2.65 6.18 26.78
CA GLY A 447 -1.46 6.01 25.99
C GLY A 447 -1.26 7.10 24.96
N GLY A 448 -0.15 7.01 24.28
CA GLY A 448 0.19 7.91 23.17
C GLY A 448 1.33 7.35 22.36
N ASP A 449 1.47 7.87 21.17
CA ASP A 449 2.57 7.58 20.27
C ASP A 449 3.02 8.84 19.49
N ALA A 450 4.26 8.81 19.04
CA ALA A 450 4.83 9.83 18.17
C ALA A 450 5.69 9.16 17.11
N ARG A 451 5.61 9.63 15.88
CA ARG A 451 6.35 9.16 14.72
C ARG A 451 7.01 10.32 14.02
N PHE A 452 8.28 10.19 13.76
CA PHE A 452 9.10 11.18 13.09
C PHE A 452 9.66 10.55 11.82
N LEU A 453 9.30 11.10 10.67
CA LEU A 453 9.73 10.62 9.36
C LEU A 453 10.72 11.62 8.78
N GLY A 454 11.83 11.11 8.26
CA GLY A 454 12.77 11.85 7.45
C GLY A 454 12.91 11.17 6.09
N GLN A 455 13.06 11.96 5.04
CA GLN A 455 13.30 11.45 3.70
C GLN A 455 14.38 12.31 3.03
N ASP A 456 15.17 11.67 2.17
CA ASP A 456 16.09 12.33 1.24
C ASP A 456 15.85 11.67 -0.13
N THR A 457 15.21 12.41 -1.03
CA THR A 457 14.94 11.94 -2.40
C THR A 457 15.95 12.49 -3.40
N LYS A 458 16.97 13.22 -2.94
CA LYS A 458 17.92 13.95 -3.78
C LYS A 458 17.21 14.79 -4.84
N ASN A 459 16.11 15.41 -4.46
CA ASN A 459 15.19 16.19 -5.28
C ASN A 459 14.51 15.41 -6.44
N THR A 460 14.60 14.09 -6.47
CA THR A 460 14.02 13.29 -7.59
C THR A 460 12.54 13.00 -7.46
N LEU A 461 11.98 13.13 -6.24
CA LEU A 461 10.54 12.98 -5.98
C LEU A 461 9.92 14.24 -5.36
N TYR A 462 10.65 14.89 -4.46
CA TYR A 462 10.16 16.05 -3.73
C TYR A 462 10.63 17.39 -4.31
N GLY A 463 11.53 17.36 -5.31
CA GLY A 463 11.94 18.52 -6.08
C GLY A 463 12.17 19.76 -5.21
N ARG A 464 11.34 20.80 -5.41
CA ARG A 464 11.43 22.07 -4.66
C ARG A 464 11.02 21.95 -3.18
N ASN A 465 10.34 20.84 -2.80
CA ASN A 465 9.86 20.61 -1.43
C ASN A 465 10.89 19.85 -0.56
N GLU A 466 12.01 19.35 -1.14
CA GLU A 466 13.01 18.51 -0.47
C GLU A 466 13.55 19.08 0.85
N ASP A 467 13.80 20.38 0.91
CA ASP A 467 14.32 21.02 2.12
C ASP A 467 13.24 21.31 3.19
N ASN A 468 11.97 20.98 2.93
CA ASN A 468 10.83 21.30 3.78
C ASN A 468 9.81 20.14 3.83
N ASP A 469 10.31 18.92 3.90
CA ASP A 469 9.54 17.68 3.81
C ASP A 469 9.34 16.95 5.16
N ASP A 470 9.55 17.62 6.28
CA ASP A 470 9.31 17.08 7.61
C ASP A 470 7.86 16.58 7.76
N TYR A 471 7.71 15.30 8.11
CA TYR A 471 6.39 14.69 8.32
C TYR A 471 6.33 14.00 9.67
N ASN A 472 5.59 14.59 10.60
CA ASN A 472 5.52 14.13 11.98
C ASN A 472 4.06 13.88 12.40
N ILE A 473 3.83 12.75 13.06
CA ILE A 473 2.51 12.36 13.58
C ILE A 473 2.65 12.15 15.08
N TRP A 474 1.75 12.69 15.87
CA TRP A 474 1.63 12.33 17.28
C TRP A 474 0.18 12.21 17.70
N GLY A 475 -0.09 11.38 18.71
CA GLY A 475 -1.43 11.19 19.19
C GLY A 475 -1.47 10.68 20.63
N MET A 476 -2.62 10.93 21.26
CA MET A 476 -2.91 10.50 22.64
C MET A 476 -4.29 9.87 22.70
N TYR A 477 -4.44 8.79 23.47
CA TYR A 477 -5.72 8.10 23.60
C TYR A 477 -6.05 7.73 25.03
N LEU A 478 -7.35 7.63 25.28
CA LEU A 478 -7.93 7.07 26.49
C LEU A 478 -8.93 5.98 26.09
N ASN A 479 -8.80 4.79 26.65
CA ASN A 479 -9.69 3.67 26.42
C ASN A 479 -10.17 3.11 27.77
N GLY A 480 -11.47 2.87 27.92
CA GLY A 480 -12.07 2.31 29.12
C GLY A 480 -12.96 1.11 28.81
N ASP A 481 -12.79 0.03 29.56
CA ASP A 481 -13.71 -1.11 29.57
C ASP A 481 -14.51 -1.11 30.85
N LEU A 482 -15.80 -0.80 30.74
CA LEU A 482 -16.73 -0.66 31.83
C LEU A 482 -17.58 -1.91 31.93
N SER A 483 -17.52 -2.63 33.05
CA SER A 483 -18.44 -3.74 33.33
C SER A 483 -19.78 -3.21 33.82
N LEU A 484 -20.83 -3.44 33.05
CA LEU A 484 -22.21 -3.06 33.39
C LEU A 484 -22.99 -4.27 33.92
N GLY A 485 -22.36 -5.09 34.75
CA GLY A 485 -22.83 -6.36 35.28
C GLY A 485 -22.11 -7.55 34.68
N ASP A 486 -22.60 -8.78 34.92
CA ASP A 486 -21.91 -10.02 34.54
C ASP A 486 -21.95 -10.30 33.02
N LYS A 487 -22.92 -9.73 32.33
CA LYS A 487 -23.19 -10.04 30.91
C LYS A 487 -22.96 -8.88 29.94
N LEU A 488 -22.91 -7.66 30.42
CA LEU A 488 -22.81 -6.49 29.56
C LEU A 488 -21.54 -5.71 29.89
N SER A 489 -20.76 -5.42 28.88
CA SER A 489 -19.64 -4.49 28.96
C SER A 489 -19.80 -3.36 27.94
N LEU A 490 -19.24 -2.21 28.28
CA LEU A 490 -19.15 -1.04 27.41
C LEU A 490 -17.66 -0.65 27.26
N ASN A 491 -17.16 -0.69 26.06
CA ASN A 491 -15.87 -0.10 25.72
C ASN A 491 -16.08 1.32 25.18
N VAL A 492 -15.37 2.27 25.75
CA VAL A 492 -15.34 3.66 25.30
C VAL A 492 -13.90 4.05 25.01
N SER A 493 -13.66 4.67 23.87
CA SER A 493 -12.33 5.17 23.52
C SER A 493 -12.41 6.48 22.76
N ALA A 494 -11.45 7.33 22.99
CA ALA A 494 -11.22 8.55 22.21
C ALA A 494 -9.72 8.75 22.04
N ARG A 495 -9.33 9.18 20.86
CA ARG A 495 -7.94 9.51 20.52
C ARG A 495 -7.91 10.83 19.78
N TYR A 496 -6.99 11.70 20.17
CA TYR A 496 -6.63 12.91 19.44
C TYR A 496 -5.33 12.67 18.68
N ASP A 497 -5.31 13.06 17.42
CA ASP A 497 -4.15 12.97 16.55
C ASP A 497 -3.87 14.29 15.84
N GLU A 498 -2.60 14.56 15.60
CA GLU A 498 -2.11 15.72 14.88
C GLU A 498 -0.99 15.31 13.92
N VAL A 499 -1.02 15.89 12.72
CA VAL A 499 0.00 15.73 11.68
C VAL A 499 0.49 17.12 11.32
N ASN A 500 1.80 17.37 11.37
CA ASN A 500 2.36 18.71 11.24
C ASN A 500 2.08 19.43 9.92
N VAL A 501 1.68 18.70 8.87
CA VAL A 501 1.35 19.26 7.54
C VAL A 501 -0.14 19.51 7.35
N ILE A 502 -0.97 19.23 8.36
CA ILE A 502 -2.42 19.45 8.34
C ILE A 502 -2.77 20.40 9.47
N ASP A 503 -3.48 21.49 9.15
CA ASP A 503 -3.74 22.58 10.10
C ASP A 503 -4.56 22.15 11.32
N ASP A 504 -5.51 21.22 11.18
CA ASP A 504 -6.43 20.81 12.23
C ASP A 504 -6.15 19.40 12.73
N GLY A 505 -6.09 19.23 14.06
CA GLY A 505 -6.05 17.89 14.67
C GLY A 505 -7.43 17.23 14.68
N VAL A 506 -7.46 15.91 14.79
CA VAL A 506 -8.69 15.11 14.71
C VAL A 506 -8.94 14.25 15.94
N VAL A 507 -10.21 13.92 16.19
CA VAL A 507 -10.61 13.04 17.30
C VAL A 507 -11.29 11.78 16.76
N SER A 508 -10.69 10.63 16.97
CA SER A 508 -11.22 9.31 16.62
C SER A 508 -12.01 8.70 17.80
N PRO A 509 -13.35 8.65 17.75
CA PRO A 509 -14.17 8.08 18.82
C PRO A 509 -14.44 6.59 18.61
N LYS A 510 -14.70 5.86 19.71
CA LYS A 510 -15.25 4.50 19.69
C LYS A 510 -16.18 4.26 20.86
N PHE A 511 -17.30 3.60 20.56
CA PHE A 511 -18.22 3.05 21.56
C PHE A 511 -18.58 1.63 21.15
N ALA A 512 -18.46 0.67 22.06
CA ALA A 512 -18.82 -0.72 21.77
C ALA A 512 -19.48 -1.37 22.99
N PHE A 513 -20.70 -1.84 22.80
CA PHE A 513 -21.40 -2.70 23.76
C PHE A 513 -21.15 -4.16 23.36
N VAL A 514 -20.74 -4.97 24.34
CA VAL A 514 -20.62 -6.41 24.19
C VAL A 514 -21.54 -7.08 25.21
N TYR A 515 -22.52 -7.84 24.70
CA TYR A 515 -23.48 -8.59 25.51
C TYR A 515 -23.19 -10.09 25.42
N LYS A 516 -22.81 -10.70 26.54
CA LYS A 516 -22.62 -12.15 26.69
C LYS A 516 -23.96 -12.82 26.85
N ILE A 517 -24.44 -13.49 25.80
CA ILE A 517 -25.65 -14.33 25.90
C ILE A 517 -25.37 -15.45 26.89
N ASN A 518 -24.22 -16.10 26.73
CA ASN A 518 -23.62 -17.11 27.62
C ASN A 518 -22.10 -17.14 27.37
N ASP A 519 -21.37 -18.07 28.01
CA ASP A 519 -19.92 -18.19 27.94
C ASP A 519 -19.35 -18.51 26.53
N LYS A 520 -20.23 -18.95 25.61
CA LYS A 520 -19.87 -19.34 24.24
C LYS A 520 -20.43 -18.41 23.18
N ASN A 521 -21.24 -17.41 23.52
CA ASN A 521 -21.96 -16.60 22.55
C ASN A 521 -22.07 -15.14 23.00
N SER A 522 -21.70 -14.22 22.14
CA SER A 522 -21.77 -12.77 22.36
C SER A 522 -22.40 -12.02 21.18
N LEU A 523 -23.04 -10.91 21.50
CA LEU A 523 -23.49 -9.89 20.56
C LEU A 523 -22.71 -8.61 20.82
N ARG A 524 -22.36 -7.92 19.74
CA ARG A 524 -21.68 -6.63 19.76
C ARG A 524 -22.45 -5.60 18.97
N LEU A 525 -22.53 -4.37 19.52
CA LEU A 525 -22.93 -3.16 18.79
C LEU A 525 -21.82 -2.15 18.96
N SER A 526 -21.25 -1.65 17.89
CA SER A 526 -20.20 -0.66 17.96
C SER A 526 -20.38 0.50 16.98
N TYR A 527 -19.89 1.66 17.39
CA TYR A 527 -19.65 2.83 16.57
C TYR A 527 -18.17 3.19 16.63
N THR A 528 -17.55 3.42 15.48
CA THR A 528 -16.14 3.77 15.37
C THR A 528 -15.94 4.87 14.34
N GLY A 529 -15.03 5.80 14.64
CA GLY A 529 -14.53 6.80 13.71
C GLY A 529 -13.01 6.69 13.59
N ALA A 530 -12.49 6.94 12.41
CA ALA A 530 -11.06 7.00 12.13
C ALA A 530 -10.77 8.02 11.03
N TYR A 531 -9.53 8.44 10.93
CA TYR A 531 -9.07 9.44 9.96
C TYR A 531 -7.85 8.92 9.22
N LEU A 532 -7.79 9.20 7.91
CA LEU A 532 -6.65 8.92 7.06
C LEU A 532 -5.96 10.24 6.71
N PRO A 533 -4.71 10.46 7.13
CA PRO A 533 -3.93 11.60 6.69
C PRO A 533 -3.38 11.34 5.30
N THR A 534 -3.17 12.37 4.52
CA THR A 534 -2.43 12.28 3.27
C THR A 534 -1.00 11.82 3.53
N PRO A 535 -0.51 10.76 2.91
CA PRO A 535 0.88 10.31 3.04
C PRO A 535 1.89 11.38 2.59
N ALA A 536 3.09 11.39 3.18
CA ALA A 536 4.11 12.39 2.88
C ALA A 536 4.43 12.48 1.38
N LEU A 537 4.51 11.35 0.66
CA LEU A 537 4.71 11.35 -0.79
C LEU A 537 3.64 12.15 -1.54
N GLN A 538 2.39 12.04 -1.12
CA GLN A 538 1.28 12.77 -1.74
C GLN A 538 1.24 14.24 -1.33
N VAL A 539 1.84 14.57 -0.20
CA VAL A 539 1.95 15.97 0.28
C VAL A 539 3.06 16.70 -0.46
N PHE A 540 4.24 16.08 -0.56
CA PHE A 540 5.47 16.77 -0.99
C PHE A 540 5.87 16.50 -2.44
N LEU A 541 5.14 15.66 -3.18
CA LEU A 541 5.44 15.30 -4.56
C LEU A 541 5.70 16.56 -5.41
N ASP A 542 6.77 16.57 -6.18
CA ASP A 542 7.14 17.66 -7.08
C ASP A 542 8.12 17.15 -8.14
N PHE A 543 7.61 16.40 -9.14
CA PHE A 543 8.43 15.81 -10.19
C PHE A 543 7.62 15.45 -11.44
N PRO A 544 8.27 15.27 -12.61
CA PRO A 544 7.60 14.81 -13.80
C PRO A 544 7.25 13.31 -13.68
N VAL A 545 5.97 13.00 -13.51
CA VAL A 545 5.48 11.61 -13.40
C VAL A 545 5.53 10.88 -14.75
N ARG A 546 5.49 11.63 -15.85
CA ARG A 546 5.59 11.09 -17.21
C ARG A 546 6.20 12.12 -18.15
N ILE A 547 7.13 11.68 -19.01
CA ILE A 547 7.70 12.50 -20.05
C ILE A 547 6.97 12.22 -21.36
N LEU A 548 6.38 13.25 -21.96
CA LEU A 548 5.69 13.14 -23.25
C LEU A 548 6.61 13.51 -24.41
N ALA A 549 7.36 14.61 -24.27
CA ALA A 549 8.37 15.04 -25.22
C ALA A 549 9.59 15.60 -24.45
N PRO A 550 10.75 14.92 -24.50
CA PRO A 550 11.93 15.29 -23.72
C PRO A 550 12.33 16.77 -23.90
N GLY A 551 12.40 17.50 -22.78
CA GLY A 551 12.78 18.92 -22.78
C GLY A 551 11.74 19.88 -23.38
N GLN A 552 10.53 19.40 -23.68
CA GLN A 552 9.46 20.20 -24.29
C GLN A 552 8.14 20.05 -23.54
N GLN A 553 7.79 18.83 -23.13
CA GLN A 553 6.49 18.57 -22.53
C GLN A 553 6.52 17.37 -21.59
N ASP A 554 5.94 17.52 -20.42
CA ASP A 554 5.76 16.45 -19.45
C ASP A 554 4.41 16.51 -18.73
N VAL A 555 4.12 15.47 -17.95
CA VAL A 555 3.04 15.44 -16.97
C VAL A 555 3.66 15.70 -15.61
N TRP A 556 3.42 16.87 -15.06
CA TRP A 556 3.98 17.29 -13.76
C TRP A 556 3.06 16.91 -12.62
N GLY A 557 3.56 16.09 -11.70
CA GLY A 557 2.87 15.71 -10.48
C GLY A 557 3.22 16.66 -9.35
N ALA A 558 2.21 17.34 -8.80
CA ALA A 558 2.35 18.19 -7.63
C ALA A 558 1.57 17.62 -6.45
N GLY A 559 2.21 17.65 -5.27
CA GLY A 559 1.62 17.27 -3.99
C GLY A 559 0.70 18.34 -3.42
N GLN A 560 0.10 18.03 -2.26
CA GLN A 560 -0.88 18.89 -1.59
C GLN A 560 -0.27 19.87 -0.56
N ILE A 561 1.04 20.03 -0.51
CA ILE A 561 1.66 21.05 0.37
C ILE A 561 1.23 22.47 -0.01
N GLN A 562 0.92 22.67 -1.28
CA GLN A 562 0.37 23.92 -1.82
C GLN A 562 -0.83 23.60 -2.69
N ALA A 563 -1.82 24.51 -2.66
CA ALA A 563 -2.93 24.43 -3.60
C ALA A 563 -2.43 24.75 -5.02
N GLN A 564 -2.95 24.03 -6.02
CA GLN A 564 -2.75 24.35 -7.43
C GLN A 564 -3.87 25.26 -7.91
N THR A 565 -3.53 26.35 -8.58
CA THR A 565 -4.45 27.26 -9.24
C THR A 565 -4.03 27.51 -10.67
N PHE A 566 -4.98 27.89 -11.50
CA PHE A 566 -4.81 28.14 -12.94
C PHE A 566 -5.28 29.56 -13.22
N ASP A 567 -4.37 30.51 -13.08
CA ASP A 567 -4.69 31.95 -13.17
C ASP A 567 -4.05 32.65 -14.38
N SER A 568 -3.25 31.92 -15.17
CA SER A 568 -2.51 32.53 -16.29
C SER A 568 -3.44 33.05 -17.39
N GLY A 569 -4.59 32.42 -17.59
CA GLY A 569 -5.50 32.73 -18.71
C GLY A 569 -4.89 32.51 -20.08
N ILE A 570 -3.78 31.78 -20.14
CA ILE A 570 -2.97 31.49 -21.32
C ILE A 570 -2.79 29.99 -21.45
N ILE A 571 -2.94 29.48 -22.67
CA ILE A 571 -2.57 28.13 -23.05
C ILE A 571 -1.16 28.20 -23.65
N ASP A 572 -0.20 27.63 -22.99
CA ASP A 572 1.15 27.46 -23.51
C ASP A 572 1.16 26.23 -24.45
N LEU A 573 1.50 26.47 -25.70
CA LEU A 573 1.67 25.42 -26.70
C LEU A 573 3.15 25.06 -26.82
N ALA A 574 3.49 23.80 -26.60
CA ALA A 574 4.83 23.23 -26.77
C ALA A 574 5.31 23.27 -28.23
N LEU A 575 5.49 24.46 -28.78
CA LEU A 575 6.01 24.69 -30.13
C LEU A 575 7.41 25.32 -30.11
N ASP A 576 8.13 25.16 -29.03
CA ASP A 576 9.45 25.74 -28.78
C ASP A 576 10.56 25.30 -29.78
N PRO A 577 10.47 24.16 -30.53
CA PRO A 577 11.39 23.89 -31.62
C PRO A 577 11.48 25.00 -32.66
N LEU A 578 10.51 25.92 -32.68
CA LEU A 578 10.48 27.07 -33.57
C LEU A 578 11.04 28.34 -32.93
N GLY A 579 11.43 28.29 -31.60
CA GLY A 579 11.92 29.45 -30.88
C GLY A 579 10.86 30.54 -30.67
N LEU A 580 9.58 30.19 -30.68
CA LEU A 580 8.46 31.11 -30.50
C LEU A 580 7.63 30.69 -29.30
N PRO A 581 7.59 31.48 -28.23
CA PRO A 581 6.59 31.27 -27.17
C PRO A 581 5.21 31.55 -27.81
N ILE A 582 4.38 30.50 -27.88
CA ILE A 582 3.05 30.61 -28.48
C ILE A 582 2.02 30.58 -27.34
N ASP A 583 1.69 31.74 -26.86
CA ASP A 583 0.66 31.96 -25.85
C ASP A 583 -0.69 32.16 -26.52
N ILE A 584 -1.64 31.27 -26.28
CA ILE A 584 -3.01 31.39 -26.76
C ILE A 584 -3.93 31.72 -25.59
N PRO A 585 -4.76 32.79 -25.68
CA PRO A 585 -5.72 33.09 -24.61
C PRO A 585 -6.69 31.91 -24.39
N VAL A 586 -6.94 31.55 -23.14
CA VAL A 586 -7.96 30.57 -22.76
C VAL A 586 -9.33 30.98 -23.33
N GLY A 587 -10.06 30.01 -23.86
CA GLY A 587 -11.34 30.24 -24.54
C GLY A 587 -11.23 30.52 -26.05
N THR A 588 -10.02 30.53 -26.60
CA THR A 588 -9.81 30.57 -28.04
C THR A 588 -10.21 29.23 -28.66
N SER A 589 -11.09 29.25 -29.66
CA SER A 589 -11.66 28.01 -30.27
C SER A 589 -10.76 27.30 -31.23
N GLY A 590 -9.63 27.90 -31.62
CA GLY A 590 -8.69 27.34 -32.60
C GLY A 590 -7.36 28.09 -32.58
N PHE A 591 -6.43 27.69 -33.46
CA PHE A 591 -5.11 28.31 -33.54
C PHE A 591 -5.18 29.69 -34.21
N PRO A 592 -4.68 30.77 -33.56
CA PRO A 592 -4.74 32.12 -34.11
C PRO A 592 -3.90 32.25 -35.39
N LEU A 593 -4.52 32.77 -36.46
CA LEU A 593 -3.84 32.92 -37.73
C LEU A 593 -2.73 33.98 -37.70
N SER A 594 -2.80 34.96 -36.79
CA SER A 594 -1.71 35.89 -36.59
C SER A 594 -0.44 35.21 -36.04
N ILE A 595 -0.59 34.21 -35.16
CA ILE A 595 0.53 33.41 -34.68
C ILE A 595 1.07 32.50 -35.78
N ALA A 596 0.19 31.84 -36.54
CA ALA A 596 0.61 31.05 -37.72
C ALA A 596 1.39 31.91 -38.72
N TYR A 597 0.96 33.16 -38.92
CA TYR A 597 1.67 34.09 -39.76
C TYR A 597 3.09 34.39 -39.23
N LEU A 598 3.22 34.76 -37.99
CA LEU A 598 4.54 35.07 -37.36
C LEU A 598 5.51 33.89 -37.49
N ALA A 599 5.03 32.68 -37.28
CA ALA A 599 5.84 31.49 -37.38
C ALA A 599 6.26 31.15 -38.84
N ALA A 600 5.41 31.43 -39.81
CA ALA A 600 5.66 31.11 -41.19
C ALA A 600 6.19 32.30 -42.04
N ALA A 601 6.22 33.53 -41.48
CA ALA A 601 6.44 34.75 -42.27
C ALA A 601 7.76 34.77 -43.01
N GLU A 602 8.88 34.49 -42.36
CA GLU A 602 10.20 34.56 -42.95
C GLU A 602 10.30 33.65 -44.18
N ALA A 603 9.95 32.36 -44.02
CA ALA A 603 10.00 31.37 -45.10
C ALA A 603 9.01 31.70 -46.23
N SER A 604 7.79 32.14 -45.86
CA SER A 604 6.72 32.44 -46.82
C SER A 604 7.05 33.69 -47.61
N ILE A 605 7.57 34.75 -46.99
CA ILE A 605 7.99 35.98 -47.67
C ILE A 605 9.16 35.69 -48.66
N ALA A 606 10.14 34.91 -48.19
CA ALA A 606 11.22 34.44 -49.09
C ALA A 606 10.67 33.64 -50.25
N GLY A 607 9.70 32.75 -50.03
CA GLY A 607 8.99 31.97 -51.03
C GLY A 607 8.27 32.84 -52.07
N VAL A 608 7.58 33.90 -51.61
CA VAL A 608 6.93 34.89 -52.50
C VAL A 608 7.91 35.41 -53.54
N TYR A 609 9.09 35.85 -53.13
CA TYR A 609 10.07 36.41 -54.03
C TYR A 609 10.77 35.35 -54.90
N ALA A 610 11.00 34.18 -54.40
CA ALA A 610 11.59 33.07 -55.14
C ALA A 610 10.66 32.50 -56.21
N LEU A 611 9.35 32.44 -55.94
CA LEU A 611 8.34 31.95 -56.91
C LEU A 611 7.90 33.00 -57.93
N ALA A 612 8.13 34.29 -57.72
CA ALA A 612 7.68 35.40 -58.58
C ALA A 612 8.00 35.20 -60.06
N PRO A 613 9.21 34.79 -60.46
CA PRO A 613 9.55 34.60 -61.87
C PRO A 613 8.71 33.53 -62.61
N GLN A 614 8.26 32.53 -61.91
CA GLN A 614 7.42 31.45 -62.46
C GLN A 614 6.02 31.97 -62.86
N TYR A 615 5.59 33.06 -62.25
CA TYR A 615 4.32 33.76 -62.52
C TYR A 615 4.50 35.01 -63.37
N GLY A 616 5.69 35.18 -63.97
CA GLY A 616 5.99 36.34 -64.78
C GLY A 616 6.13 37.67 -64.05
N LEU A 617 6.38 37.62 -62.75
CA LEU A 617 6.53 38.80 -61.85
C LEU A 617 8.00 39.06 -61.59
N ASP A 618 8.43 40.33 -61.57
CA ASP A 618 9.78 40.72 -61.22
C ASP A 618 9.92 40.71 -59.66
N PRO A 619 10.84 39.92 -59.10
CA PRO A 619 11.08 39.88 -57.64
C PRO A 619 11.43 41.22 -57.05
N ALA A 620 12.25 42.04 -57.71
CA ALA A 620 12.67 43.35 -57.22
C ALA A 620 11.48 44.33 -57.16
N PHE A 621 10.61 44.29 -58.16
CA PHE A 621 9.35 45.07 -58.13
C PHE A 621 8.45 44.64 -56.97
N LEU A 622 8.26 43.33 -56.75
CA LEU A 622 7.47 42.80 -55.65
C LEU A 622 8.06 43.16 -54.28
N GLN A 623 9.37 43.07 -54.12
CA GLN A 623 10.04 43.51 -52.89
C GLN A 623 9.75 44.99 -52.57
N GLY A 624 9.91 45.86 -53.58
CA GLY A 624 9.58 47.28 -53.45
C GLY A 624 8.13 47.54 -53.06
N LEU A 625 7.20 46.72 -53.55
CA LEU A 625 5.77 46.83 -53.36
C LEU A 625 5.32 46.28 -52.00
N LEU A 626 5.82 45.08 -51.61
CA LEU A 626 5.31 44.32 -50.48
C LEU A 626 6.09 44.50 -49.19
N ASN A 627 7.39 44.84 -49.22
CA ASN A 627 8.19 45.04 -48.01
C ASN A 627 7.58 46.08 -47.03
N PRO A 628 7.05 47.23 -47.51
CA PRO A 628 6.37 48.19 -46.60
C PRO A 628 5.15 47.60 -45.90
N PHE A 629 4.42 46.70 -46.57
CA PHE A 629 3.30 45.99 -45.97
C PHE A 629 3.78 44.98 -44.94
N PHE A 630 4.68 44.07 -45.30
CA PHE A 630 5.17 43.02 -44.40
C PHE A 630 5.94 43.58 -43.17
N ALA A 631 6.56 44.74 -43.30
CA ALA A 631 7.23 45.40 -42.17
C ALA A 631 6.31 45.78 -40.98
N THR A 632 5.02 45.90 -41.22
CA THR A 632 4.02 46.30 -40.23
C THR A 632 2.87 45.31 -40.08
N TYR A 633 2.79 44.30 -40.94
CA TYR A 633 1.70 43.32 -40.90
C TYR A 633 1.90 42.32 -39.80
N GLN A 634 0.89 42.08 -38.99
CA GLN A 634 0.91 41.20 -37.83
C GLN A 634 0.17 39.84 -38.09
N GLY A 635 -0.18 39.57 -39.31
CA GLY A 635 -0.94 38.44 -39.78
C GLY A 635 -2.47 38.68 -39.86
N PRO A 636 -3.19 37.76 -40.52
CA PRO A 636 -4.63 37.86 -40.67
C PRO A 636 -5.36 37.63 -39.34
N ALA A 637 -6.51 38.25 -39.17
CA ALA A 637 -7.39 37.97 -38.06
C ALA A 637 -8.08 36.60 -38.19
N GLY A 638 -8.49 36.04 -37.03
CA GLY A 638 -9.24 34.77 -36.97
C GLY A 638 -8.43 33.61 -36.47
N VAL A 639 -9.09 32.46 -36.40
CA VAL A 639 -8.54 31.19 -35.99
C VAL A 639 -8.81 30.11 -37.04
N ALA A 640 -7.99 29.05 -37.02
CA ALA A 640 -8.20 27.84 -37.83
C ALA A 640 -7.81 26.60 -37.00
N GLY A 641 -8.34 25.47 -37.44
CA GLY A 641 -8.27 24.27 -36.62
C GLY A 641 -9.20 24.39 -35.39
N SER A 642 -9.14 23.45 -34.52
CA SER A 642 -9.96 23.41 -33.26
C SER A 642 -9.10 23.09 -32.07
N LEU A 643 -9.16 23.92 -31.03
CA LEU A 643 -8.59 23.62 -29.73
C LEU A 643 -9.63 22.86 -28.89
N VAL A 644 -9.33 21.62 -28.54
CA VAL A 644 -10.25 20.76 -27.77
C VAL A 644 -9.58 20.31 -26.49
N GLY A 645 -10.25 20.50 -25.36
CA GLY A 645 -9.79 20.03 -24.07
C GLY A 645 -9.85 18.50 -24.00
N VAL A 646 -8.74 17.86 -23.64
CA VAL A 646 -8.60 16.40 -23.62
C VAL A 646 -7.84 15.92 -22.41
N ASN A 647 -8.07 14.67 -22.03
CA ASN A 647 -7.15 13.93 -21.20
C ASN A 647 -6.08 13.31 -22.10
N PRO A 648 -4.79 13.64 -21.92
CA PRO A 648 -3.73 13.18 -22.83
C PRO A 648 -3.44 11.67 -22.69
N ILE A 649 -3.94 11.02 -21.63
CA ILE A 649 -3.75 9.58 -21.38
C ILE A 649 -4.91 8.77 -21.95
N THR A 650 -6.16 9.19 -21.70
CA THR A 650 -7.35 8.45 -22.14
C THR A 650 -7.92 8.92 -23.48
N GLY A 651 -7.57 10.13 -23.90
CA GLY A 651 -8.13 10.78 -25.09
C GLY A 651 -9.56 11.31 -24.90
N GLU A 652 -10.12 11.21 -23.69
CA GLU A 652 -11.46 11.69 -23.37
C GLU A 652 -11.52 13.22 -23.27
N SER A 653 -12.72 13.80 -23.40
CA SER A 653 -12.90 15.23 -23.24
C SER A 653 -12.65 15.66 -21.81
N PHE A 654 -11.84 16.69 -21.60
CA PHE A 654 -11.57 17.33 -20.33
C PHE A 654 -11.49 18.84 -20.55
N THR A 655 -12.44 19.59 -20.01
CA THR A 655 -12.63 21.00 -20.34
C THR A 655 -12.59 21.97 -19.15
N GLU A 656 -12.34 21.44 -17.95
CA GLU A 656 -12.37 22.25 -16.73
C GLU A 656 -11.07 22.10 -15.95
N ASN A 657 -10.44 23.24 -15.64
CA ASN A 657 -9.37 23.28 -14.65
C ASN A 657 -9.94 23.02 -13.25
N ARG A 658 -9.28 22.18 -12.50
CA ARG A 658 -9.71 21.80 -11.15
C ARG A 658 -8.68 22.29 -10.15
N ASN A 659 -8.93 23.45 -9.55
CA ASN A 659 -8.09 23.92 -8.45
C ASN A 659 -8.05 22.87 -7.34
N THR A 660 -6.86 22.62 -6.81
CA THR A 660 -6.68 21.72 -5.67
C THR A 660 -6.65 22.51 -4.38
N SER A 661 -6.92 21.86 -3.27
CA SER A 661 -6.72 22.40 -1.92
C SER A 661 -5.46 21.82 -1.29
N THR A 662 -4.99 22.44 -0.23
CA THR A 662 -3.99 21.85 0.67
C THR A 662 -4.52 20.58 1.31
N THR A 663 -3.61 19.79 1.85
CA THR A 663 -3.92 18.47 2.44
C THR A 663 -4.91 18.57 3.61
N SER A 664 -5.73 17.54 3.76
CA SER A 664 -6.67 17.38 4.87
C SER A 664 -6.81 15.91 5.24
N PHE A 665 -7.46 15.64 6.38
CA PHE A 665 -7.83 14.27 6.74
C PHE A 665 -9.05 13.80 5.95
N GLU A 666 -9.02 12.55 5.53
CA GLU A 666 -10.20 11.81 5.13
C GLU A 666 -10.86 11.18 6.36
N GLU A 667 -12.18 11.28 6.49
CA GLU A 667 -12.94 10.73 7.60
C GLU A 667 -13.66 9.45 7.22
N VAL A 668 -13.56 8.44 8.09
CA VAL A 668 -14.30 7.17 7.97
C VAL A 668 -15.06 6.90 9.26
N ARG A 669 -16.36 6.62 9.15
CA ARG A 669 -17.24 6.24 10.28
C ARG A 669 -17.95 4.93 9.99
N SER A 670 -18.15 4.12 11.02
CA SER A 670 -18.84 2.83 10.88
C SER A 670 -19.70 2.54 12.08
N TRP A 671 -20.91 2.02 11.81
CA TRP A 671 -21.71 1.25 12.78
C TRP A 671 -21.62 -0.22 12.45
N GLU A 672 -21.52 -1.06 13.48
CA GLU A 672 -21.43 -2.49 13.29
C GLU A 672 -22.26 -3.22 14.34
N ILE A 673 -23.00 -4.25 13.89
CA ILE A 673 -23.64 -5.26 14.73
C ILE A 673 -22.98 -6.60 14.42
N GLY A 674 -22.37 -7.22 15.45
CA GLY A 674 -21.66 -8.49 15.31
C GLY A 674 -22.21 -9.56 16.23
N TYR A 675 -22.23 -10.79 15.75
CA TYR A 675 -22.44 -11.99 16.56
C TYR A 675 -21.23 -12.90 16.44
N LYS A 676 -20.73 -13.39 17.56
CA LYS A 676 -19.67 -14.39 17.61
C LYS A 676 -20.06 -15.48 18.59
N GLY A 677 -19.96 -16.74 18.15
CA GLY A 677 -20.32 -17.83 19.07
C GLY A 677 -20.13 -19.22 18.52
N ILE A 678 -20.35 -20.23 19.39
CA ILE A 678 -20.35 -21.65 19.05
C ILE A 678 -21.70 -22.25 19.32
N ILE A 679 -22.25 -22.96 18.33
CA ILE A 679 -23.50 -23.69 18.42
C ILE A 679 -23.18 -25.18 18.45
N GLY A 680 -23.70 -25.88 19.46
CA GLY A 680 -23.59 -27.33 19.59
C GLY A 680 -22.14 -27.84 19.65
N GLU A 681 -21.22 -27.05 20.16
CA GLU A 681 -19.79 -27.36 20.35
C GLU A 681 -18.99 -27.60 19.06
N LYS A 682 -19.61 -27.57 17.90
CA LYS A 682 -19.00 -27.90 16.62
C LYS A 682 -19.07 -26.79 15.58
N LEU A 683 -20.07 -25.92 15.64
CA LEU A 683 -20.24 -24.87 14.63
C LEU A 683 -19.87 -23.51 15.23
N SER A 684 -18.78 -22.94 14.76
CA SER A 684 -18.43 -21.55 15.01
C SER A 684 -19.08 -20.64 14.00
N ILE A 685 -19.59 -19.52 14.47
CA ILE A 685 -20.22 -18.50 13.65
C ILE A 685 -19.64 -17.14 14.03
N GLY A 686 -19.14 -16.43 13.04
CA GLY A 686 -18.88 -14.99 13.08
C GLY A 686 -19.74 -14.31 12.04
N LEU A 687 -20.60 -13.38 12.45
CA LEU A 687 -21.46 -12.63 11.55
C LEU A 687 -21.41 -11.17 11.93
N ASP A 688 -20.97 -10.32 11.00
CA ASP A 688 -20.92 -8.89 11.17
C ASP A 688 -21.75 -8.22 10.06
N PHE A 689 -22.67 -7.35 10.46
CA PHE A 689 -23.34 -6.39 9.59
C PHE A 689 -22.77 -5.02 9.91
N TYR A 690 -22.32 -4.27 8.89
CA TYR A 690 -21.73 -2.95 9.07
C TYR A 690 -22.27 -1.93 8.07
N THR A 691 -22.26 -0.67 8.49
CA THR A 691 -22.41 0.49 7.61
C THR A 691 -21.13 1.27 7.66
N LEU A 692 -20.76 1.89 6.54
CA LEU A 692 -19.55 2.68 6.43
C LEU A 692 -19.88 3.97 5.68
N TRP A 693 -19.44 5.09 6.24
CA TRP A 693 -19.45 6.41 5.63
C TRP A 693 -18.03 6.86 5.44
N ARG A 694 -17.74 7.37 4.26
CA ARG A 694 -16.42 7.86 3.91
C ARG A 694 -16.56 9.23 3.25
N ASN A 695 -15.82 10.22 3.74
CA ASN A 695 -15.85 11.58 3.27
C ASN A 695 -14.44 12.18 3.19
N GLY A 696 -14.19 13.02 2.18
CA GLY A 696 -12.89 13.65 2.00
C GLY A 696 -11.82 12.79 1.34
N GLY A 697 -12.20 11.90 0.43
CA GLY A 697 -11.23 11.05 -0.30
C GLY A 697 -10.20 11.85 -1.08
N ILE A 698 -9.04 11.23 -1.30
CA ILE A 698 -7.94 11.82 -2.06
C ILE A 698 -7.81 11.06 -3.38
N GLU A 699 -7.72 11.79 -4.47
CA GLU A 699 -7.56 11.25 -5.81
C GLU A 699 -6.37 11.93 -6.50
N PHE A 700 -5.57 11.14 -7.22
CA PHE A 700 -4.52 11.65 -8.10
C PHE A 700 -5.01 11.62 -9.54
N GLY A 701 -4.87 12.72 -10.26
CA GLY A 701 -5.28 12.80 -11.65
C GLY A 701 -4.99 14.13 -12.28
N GLN A 702 -5.46 14.28 -13.52
CA GLN A 702 -5.37 15.52 -14.24
C GLN A 702 -6.18 16.62 -13.54
N VAL A 703 -5.54 17.75 -13.31
CA VAL A 703 -6.17 18.94 -12.72
C VAL A 703 -6.17 20.15 -13.66
N GLY A 704 -5.20 20.22 -14.58
CA GLY A 704 -5.13 21.23 -15.62
C GLY A 704 -5.71 20.75 -16.96
N THR A 705 -6.42 21.63 -17.66
CA THR A 705 -6.92 21.32 -19.02
C THR A 705 -5.75 21.25 -20.00
N VAL A 706 -5.68 20.16 -20.76
CA VAL A 706 -4.78 19.98 -21.90
C VAL A 706 -5.57 20.25 -23.18
N TYR A 707 -5.04 21.08 -24.03
CA TYR A 707 -5.66 21.44 -25.27
C TYR A 707 -4.95 20.72 -26.43
N ALA A 708 -5.70 19.91 -27.14
CA ALA A 708 -5.24 19.31 -28.39
C ALA A 708 -5.71 20.14 -29.60
N LEU A 709 -4.79 20.47 -30.48
CA LEU A 709 -5.13 21.14 -31.73
C LEU A 709 -5.56 20.10 -32.80
N GLN A 710 -6.84 20.09 -33.12
CA GLN A 710 -7.45 19.25 -34.17
C GLN A 710 -7.71 20.04 -35.47
N ASN A 711 -7.89 19.31 -36.59
CA ASN A 711 -8.11 19.91 -37.91
C ASN A 711 -7.04 20.93 -38.32
N TYR A 712 -5.83 20.70 -37.89
CA TYR A 712 -4.68 21.58 -38.09
C TYR A 712 -4.31 21.75 -39.57
N GLU A 713 -4.68 20.80 -40.41
CA GLU A 713 -4.51 20.87 -41.89
C GLU A 713 -5.24 22.09 -42.52
N GLU A 714 -6.23 22.61 -41.80
CA GLU A 714 -6.95 23.82 -42.27
C GLU A 714 -6.14 25.10 -42.05
N ILE A 715 -5.17 25.11 -41.12
CA ILE A 715 -4.41 26.32 -40.75
C ILE A 715 -3.65 26.87 -41.94
N ALA A 716 -2.99 26.02 -42.71
CA ALA A 716 -2.22 26.45 -43.88
C ALA A 716 -3.08 27.17 -44.95
N SER A 717 -4.21 26.56 -45.29
CA SER A 717 -5.14 27.13 -46.24
C SER A 717 -5.81 28.40 -45.74
N ALA A 718 -6.18 28.43 -44.46
CA ALA A 718 -6.78 29.59 -43.81
C ALA A 718 -5.80 30.76 -43.70
N LEU A 719 -4.52 30.48 -43.37
CA LEU A 719 -3.45 31.49 -43.38
C LEU A 719 -3.28 32.12 -44.74
N GLY A 720 -3.15 31.30 -45.78
CA GLY A 720 -3.03 31.79 -47.17
C GLY A 720 -4.24 32.60 -47.61
N ALA A 721 -5.45 32.14 -47.32
CA ALA A 721 -6.69 32.84 -47.61
C ALA A 721 -6.81 34.19 -46.88
N GLY A 722 -6.44 34.20 -45.61
CA GLY A 722 -6.45 35.40 -44.76
C GLY A 722 -5.47 36.46 -45.26
N VAL A 723 -4.22 36.08 -45.53
CA VAL A 723 -3.21 36.99 -46.10
C VAL A 723 -3.68 37.53 -47.48
N ALA A 724 -4.26 36.66 -48.33
CA ALA A 724 -4.80 37.09 -49.59
C ALA A 724 -5.95 38.11 -49.43
N ALA A 725 -6.85 37.87 -48.48
CA ALA A 725 -7.97 38.80 -48.23
C ALA A 725 -7.49 40.19 -47.80
N ASP A 726 -6.46 40.25 -46.93
CA ASP A 726 -5.90 41.53 -46.44
C ASP A 726 -5.13 42.27 -47.55
N LEU A 727 -4.50 41.57 -48.48
CA LEU A 727 -3.79 42.16 -49.63
C LEU A 727 -4.69 42.56 -50.78
N LEU A 728 -5.87 41.94 -50.90
CA LEU A 728 -6.78 42.12 -52.01
C LEU A 728 -7.16 43.59 -52.25
N PRO A 729 -7.57 44.38 -51.24
CA PRO A 729 -7.94 45.77 -51.40
C PRO A 729 -6.77 46.67 -51.72
N LEU A 730 -5.55 46.29 -51.43
CA LEU A 730 -4.34 47.09 -51.57
C LEU A 730 -3.63 46.83 -52.95
N TYR A 731 -3.58 45.56 -53.39
CA TYR A 731 -2.73 45.15 -54.52
C TYR A 731 -3.47 44.36 -55.59
N GLY A 732 -4.78 44.19 -55.48
CA GLY A 732 -5.61 43.49 -56.41
C GLY A 732 -5.50 41.96 -56.38
N PRO A 733 -6.37 41.23 -57.12
CA PRO A 733 -6.57 39.79 -56.94
C PRO A 733 -5.36 38.91 -57.37
N GLN A 734 -4.60 39.33 -58.37
CA GLN A 734 -3.44 38.54 -58.86
C GLN A 734 -2.34 38.48 -57.82
N ILE A 735 -1.94 39.62 -57.24
CA ILE A 735 -0.89 39.69 -56.22
C ILE A 735 -1.39 39.03 -54.96
N ALA A 736 -2.62 39.32 -54.58
CA ALA A 736 -3.23 38.77 -53.37
C ALA A 736 -3.27 37.23 -53.38
N GLN A 737 -3.76 36.63 -54.47
CA GLN A 737 -3.81 35.17 -54.62
C GLN A 737 -2.42 34.53 -54.69
N PHE A 738 -1.48 35.16 -55.38
CA PHE A 738 -0.11 34.66 -55.48
C PHE A 738 0.58 34.66 -54.13
N VAL A 739 0.51 35.73 -53.38
CA VAL A 739 1.11 35.86 -52.05
C VAL A 739 0.40 34.92 -51.06
N GLY A 740 -0.93 34.86 -51.07
CA GLY A 740 -1.69 33.93 -50.22
C GLY A 740 -1.31 32.46 -50.48
N GLY A 741 -1.07 32.10 -51.78
CA GLY A 741 -0.58 30.74 -52.12
C GLY A 741 0.78 30.44 -51.51
N ALA A 742 1.70 31.41 -51.48
CA ALA A 742 3.01 31.22 -50.86
C ALA A 742 2.90 31.08 -49.33
N PHE A 743 2.00 31.81 -48.70
CA PHE A 743 1.74 31.66 -47.26
C PHE A 743 1.01 30.37 -46.92
N ALA A 744 0.14 29.85 -47.77
CA ALA A 744 -0.42 28.50 -47.62
C ALA A 744 0.67 27.42 -47.67
N GLN A 745 1.64 27.57 -48.57
CA GLN A 745 2.78 26.66 -48.66
C GLN A 745 3.71 26.76 -47.44
N GLY A 746 3.99 27.98 -46.94
CA GLY A 746 4.79 28.19 -45.75
C GLY A 746 4.09 27.67 -44.46
N GLY A 747 2.77 27.89 -44.39
CA GLY A 747 1.95 27.32 -43.33
C GLY A 747 1.92 25.79 -43.33
N GLN A 748 1.93 25.16 -44.47
CA GLN A 748 2.06 23.70 -44.59
C GLN A 748 3.43 23.23 -44.09
N GLY A 749 4.50 23.95 -44.40
CA GLY A 749 5.83 23.65 -43.89
C GLY A 749 5.93 23.77 -42.37
N LEU A 750 5.22 24.73 -41.77
CA LEU A 750 5.08 24.84 -40.31
C LEU A 750 4.38 23.61 -39.74
N ILE A 751 3.23 23.23 -40.29
CA ILE A 751 2.49 22.04 -39.88
C ILE A 751 3.35 20.79 -39.98
N ASP A 752 4.04 20.60 -41.09
CA ASP A 752 4.90 19.44 -41.31
C ASP A 752 6.05 19.39 -40.30
N THR A 753 6.57 20.56 -39.89
CA THR A 753 7.62 20.64 -38.85
C THR A 753 7.09 20.29 -37.48
N VAL A 754 5.89 20.75 -37.11
CA VAL A 754 5.24 20.44 -35.82
C VAL A 754 4.89 18.95 -35.76
N LEU A 755 4.41 18.35 -36.85
CA LEU A 755 4.07 16.92 -36.92
C LEU A 755 5.30 16.02 -36.92
N ALA A 756 6.41 16.45 -37.50
CA ALA A 756 7.66 15.68 -37.48
C ALA A 756 8.23 15.51 -36.08
N GLY A 757 7.94 16.46 -35.17
CA GLY A 757 8.34 16.38 -33.76
C GLY A 757 7.41 15.51 -32.91
N ASN A 758 6.23 15.15 -33.38
CA ASN A 758 5.24 14.40 -32.58
C ASN A 758 4.58 13.27 -33.40
N PRO A 759 5.24 12.11 -33.51
CA PRO A 759 4.78 11.00 -34.36
C PRO A 759 3.49 10.31 -33.89
N ASN A 760 3.01 10.61 -32.68
CA ASN A 760 1.80 10.02 -32.14
C ASN A 760 0.61 10.95 -32.34
N SER A 761 -0.04 10.95 -33.43
CA SER A 761 -1.40 11.41 -33.87
C SER A 761 -2.15 12.51 -33.03
N PHE A 762 -1.61 13.05 -31.98
CA PHE A 762 -2.03 14.24 -31.27
C PHE A 762 -1.16 15.42 -31.72
N SER A 763 -1.69 16.23 -32.58
CA SER A 763 -1.11 17.51 -32.97
C SER A 763 -0.98 18.41 -31.78
N ALA A 764 0.12 19.09 -31.62
CA ALA A 764 0.48 20.02 -30.56
C ALA A 764 -0.45 20.07 -29.36
N LEU A 765 -0.01 19.53 -28.26
CA LEU A 765 -0.72 19.68 -26.98
C LEU A 765 -0.22 20.96 -26.29
N GLY A 766 -1.14 21.72 -25.75
CA GLY A 766 -0.86 22.85 -24.86
C GLY A 766 -1.58 22.69 -23.54
N ALA A 767 -1.11 23.34 -22.52
CA ALA A 767 -1.73 23.32 -21.21
C ALA A 767 -1.80 24.74 -20.63
N GLU A 768 -2.77 25.00 -19.76
CA GLU A 768 -2.75 26.17 -18.89
C GLU A 768 -1.80 25.87 -17.71
N GLU A 769 -0.87 26.81 -17.47
CA GLU A 769 0.12 26.62 -16.42
C GLU A 769 -0.49 26.54 -15.03
N SER A 770 -0.06 25.54 -14.26
CA SER A 770 -0.38 25.40 -12.84
C SER A 770 0.57 26.24 -11.98
N SER A 771 0.04 26.92 -10.97
CA SER A 771 0.86 27.65 -9.98
C SER A 771 1.86 26.74 -9.23
N ALA A 772 1.64 25.44 -9.22
CA ALA A 772 2.48 24.46 -8.55
C ALA A 772 3.52 23.80 -9.47
N ALA A 773 3.46 23.96 -10.79
CA ALA A 773 4.49 23.49 -11.71
C ALA A 773 5.70 24.43 -11.73
N PRO A 774 6.89 23.99 -12.20
CA PRO A 774 8.00 24.88 -12.49
C PRO A 774 7.61 25.96 -13.51
N GLN A 775 8.17 27.14 -13.36
CA GLN A 775 7.84 28.29 -14.22
C GLN A 775 9.06 28.77 -14.97
N GLY A 776 8.92 29.04 -16.28
CA GLY A 776 9.94 29.70 -17.07
C GLY A 776 11.15 28.85 -17.43
N ASP A 777 11.03 27.55 -17.38
CA ASP A 777 12.08 26.59 -17.78
C ASP A 777 11.99 26.18 -19.26
N GLY A 778 10.92 26.61 -19.97
CA GLY A 778 10.69 26.34 -21.39
C GLY A 778 10.06 24.98 -21.64
N ILE A 779 9.51 24.33 -20.62
CA ILE A 779 8.81 23.04 -20.70
C ILE A 779 7.34 23.27 -20.42
N THR A 780 6.47 22.70 -21.26
CA THR A 780 5.03 22.73 -20.98
C THR A 780 4.66 21.61 -20.01
N HIS A 781 4.28 21.99 -18.78
CA HIS A 781 3.89 21.09 -17.73
C HIS A 781 2.38 20.84 -17.72
N ILE A 782 1.96 19.62 -18.06
CA ILE A 782 0.58 19.19 -17.90
C ILE A 782 0.34 18.90 -16.43
N ALA A 783 -0.51 19.69 -15.80
CA ALA A 783 -0.71 19.64 -14.36
C ALA A 783 -1.55 18.42 -13.96
N TYR A 784 -0.91 17.56 -13.17
CA TYR A 784 -1.52 16.49 -12.39
C TYR A 784 -1.33 16.76 -10.90
N GLY A 785 -2.22 16.26 -10.08
CA GLY A 785 -2.09 16.47 -8.64
C GLY A 785 -3.06 15.65 -7.83
N TYR A 786 -2.82 15.68 -6.53
CA TYR A 786 -3.73 15.14 -5.54
C TYR A 786 -4.81 16.16 -5.22
N ARG A 787 -6.05 15.73 -5.22
CA ARG A 787 -7.19 16.57 -4.85
C ARG A 787 -8.05 15.87 -3.81
N ASN A 788 -8.58 16.63 -2.89
CA ASN A 788 -9.64 16.16 -2.03
C ASN A 788 -10.96 16.24 -2.80
N PHE A 789 -11.74 15.17 -2.77
CA PHE A 789 -13.09 15.19 -3.30
C PHE A 789 -14.08 14.85 -2.18
N ASN A 790 -15.19 15.56 -2.15
CA ASN A 790 -16.17 15.48 -1.07
C ASN A 790 -17.36 14.59 -1.40
N ALA A 791 -17.25 13.69 -2.36
CA ALA A 791 -18.30 12.74 -2.66
C ALA A 791 -18.35 11.66 -1.57
N PRO A 792 -19.43 11.55 -0.79
CA PRO A 792 -19.59 10.51 0.20
C PRO A 792 -19.67 9.14 -0.50
N ARG A 793 -18.90 8.18 0.01
CA ARG A 793 -18.90 6.78 -0.45
C ARG A 793 -19.53 5.89 0.61
N ASP A 794 -20.85 5.99 0.72
CA ASP A 794 -21.61 5.29 1.74
C ASP A 794 -22.01 3.91 1.24
N HIS A 795 -21.74 2.89 2.02
CA HIS A 795 -22.18 1.54 1.75
C HIS A 795 -22.39 0.76 3.04
N TRP A 796 -23.02 -0.39 2.91
CA TRP A 796 -23.12 -1.37 3.99
C TRP A 796 -22.69 -2.74 3.49
N GLY A 797 -22.33 -3.63 4.41
CA GLY A 797 -21.89 -4.95 4.05
C GLY A 797 -22.15 -5.97 5.12
N ILE A 798 -21.92 -7.23 4.75
CA ILE A 798 -22.06 -8.40 5.61
C ILE A 798 -20.80 -9.25 5.47
N ASP A 799 -20.21 -9.60 6.61
CA ASP A 799 -19.13 -10.57 6.70
C ASP A 799 -19.63 -11.79 7.47
N LEU A 800 -19.52 -12.98 6.87
CA LEU A 800 -19.92 -14.25 7.46
C LEU A 800 -18.75 -15.22 7.48
N ALA A 801 -18.40 -15.72 8.66
CA ALA A 801 -17.43 -16.80 8.84
C ALA A 801 -18.12 -17.98 9.54
N LEU A 802 -17.97 -19.15 8.96
CA LEU A 802 -18.50 -20.41 9.49
C LEU A 802 -17.36 -21.45 9.53
N ASP A 803 -17.15 -22.06 10.68
CA ASP A 803 -16.24 -23.19 10.85
C ASP A 803 -16.98 -24.34 11.51
N TYR A 804 -17.05 -25.48 10.82
CA TYR A 804 -17.68 -26.68 11.32
C TYR A 804 -16.66 -27.78 11.59
N TYR A 805 -16.47 -28.10 12.85
CA TYR A 805 -15.58 -29.13 13.33
C TYR A 805 -16.29 -30.48 13.28
N VAL A 806 -16.01 -31.26 12.23
CA VAL A 806 -16.55 -32.60 12.08
C VAL A 806 -16.02 -33.48 13.20
N ASN A 807 -14.70 -33.43 13.39
CA ASN A 807 -13.94 -34.06 14.47
C ASN A 807 -12.63 -33.27 14.68
N GLU A 808 -11.73 -33.75 15.55
CA GLU A 808 -10.47 -33.09 15.90
C GLU A 808 -9.55 -32.80 14.72
N GLY A 809 -9.58 -33.66 13.73
CA GLY A 809 -8.69 -33.56 12.57
C GLY A 809 -9.33 -32.97 11.33
N LEU A 810 -10.65 -32.76 11.29
CA LEU A 810 -11.37 -32.27 10.12
C LEU A 810 -12.26 -31.10 10.45
N ASN A 811 -11.93 -29.95 9.86
CA ASN A 811 -12.73 -28.72 9.90
C ASN A 811 -13.17 -28.38 8.47
N LEU A 812 -14.44 -27.97 8.32
CA LEU A 812 -14.99 -27.40 7.11
C LEU A 812 -15.21 -25.91 7.36
N PHE A 813 -14.81 -25.05 6.44
CA PHE A 813 -14.99 -23.62 6.58
C PHE A 813 -15.70 -22.99 5.39
N PHE A 814 -16.42 -21.92 5.67
CA PHE A 814 -17.02 -21.02 4.68
C PHE A 814 -16.92 -19.58 5.16
N ASN A 815 -16.27 -18.73 4.37
CA ASN A 815 -16.14 -17.30 4.63
C ASN A 815 -16.71 -16.53 3.46
N SER A 816 -17.54 -15.54 3.71
CA SER A 816 -18.12 -14.70 2.65
C SER A 816 -18.19 -13.25 3.09
N SER A 817 -17.90 -12.36 2.16
CA SER A 817 -18.09 -10.92 2.32
C SER A 817 -18.91 -10.39 1.15
N TRP A 818 -19.85 -9.52 1.47
CA TRP A 818 -20.71 -8.86 0.51
C TRP A 818 -20.83 -7.38 0.84
N VAL A 819 -20.81 -6.52 -0.19
CA VAL A 819 -21.04 -5.08 -0.08
C VAL A 819 -22.27 -4.68 -0.91
N SER A 820 -23.02 -3.69 -0.41
CA SER A 820 -24.29 -3.25 -1.06
C SER A 820 -24.03 -2.62 -2.43
N GLN A 821 -22.95 -1.89 -2.54
CA GLN A 821 -22.51 -1.25 -3.78
C GLN A 821 -20.99 -1.05 -3.76
N ASN A 822 -20.39 -0.98 -4.93
CA ASN A 822 -18.96 -0.74 -5.14
C ASN A 822 -18.70 0.31 -6.25
N GLU A 823 -19.75 0.94 -6.75
CA GLU A 823 -19.72 1.96 -7.80
C GLU A 823 -20.71 3.08 -7.48
N TRP A 824 -20.31 4.31 -7.76
CA TRP A 824 -21.13 5.52 -7.69
C TRP A 824 -20.94 6.27 -9.02
N ILE A 825 -21.94 6.17 -9.88
CA ILE A 825 -21.89 6.73 -11.24
C ILE A 825 -22.60 8.07 -11.27
N VAL A 826 -21.98 9.07 -11.90
CA VAL A 826 -22.57 10.41 -12.10
C VAL A 826 -23.87 10.29 -12.88
N GLY A 827 -24.95 10.88 -12.35
CA GLY A 827 -26.28 10.84 -12.94
C GLY A 827 -27.11 9.61 -12.62
N GLU A 828 -26.53 8.54 -12.07
CA GLU A 828 -27.23 7.37 -11.54
C GLU A 828 -27.27 7.38 -10.01
N SER A 829 -26.33 8.09 -9.39
CA SER A 829 -26.26 8.31 -7.95
C SER A 829 -27.28 9.36 -7.51
N ASN A 830 -27.89 9.15 -6.33
CA ASN A 830 -28.75 10.15 -5.69
C ASN A 830 -27.96 11.32 -5.05
N ASP A 831 -26.66 11.38 -5.29
CA ASP A 831 -25.79 12.42 -4.75
C ASP A 831 -25.45 13.46 -5.81
N ASP A 832 -26.07 14.62 -5.72
CA ASP A 832 -25.87 15.76 -6.64
C ASP A 832 -24.46 16.36 -6.52
N ASN A 833 -23.64 15.92 -5.54
CA ASN A 833 -22.26 16.39 -5.34
C ASN A 833 -21.20 15.47 -5.96
N LEU A 834 -21.60 14.39 -6.60
CA LEU A 834 -20.68 13.48 -7.27
C LEU A 834 -20.12 14.16 -8.52
N GLY A 835 -18.90 14.66 -8.44
CA GLY A 835 -18.25 15.38 -9.56
C GLY A 835 -17.67 14.43 -10.63
N SER A 836 -17.48 13.14 -10.32
CA SER A 836 -16.97 12.11 -11.22
C SER A 836 -17.39 10.73 -10.71
N ASP A 837 -17.37 9.73 -11.60
CA ASP A 837 -17.61 8.34 -11.23
C ASP A 837 -16.57 7.90 -10.19
N THR A 838 -17.03 7.23 -9.13
CA THR A 838 -16.19 6.79 -8.03
C THR A 838 -16.39 5.31 -7.79
N TYR A 839 -15.34 4.61 -7.46
CA TYR A 839 -15.32 3.16 -7.30
C TYR A 839 -14.70 2.76 -5.96
N LEU A 840 -15.21 1.67 -5.39
CA LEU A 840 -14.64 1.06 -4.18
C LEU A 840 -13.42 0.18 -4.50
N GLU A 841 -13.24 -0.15 -5.78
CA GLU A 841 -12.18 -1.03 -6.31
C GLU A 841 -12.09 -2.38 -5.56
N LYS A 842 -13.24 -2.95 -5.27
CA LYS A 842 -13.40 -4.17 -4.50
C LYS A 842 -14.52 -5.04 -5.07
N PRO A 843 -14.39 -6.38 -5.04
CA PRO A 843 -15.46 -7.29 -5.42
C PRO A 843 -16.74 -7.04 -4.61
N LYS A 844 -17.89 -7.06 -5.27
CA LYS A 844 -19.18 -6.96 -4.60
C LYS A 844 -19.48 -8.19 -3.76
N ILE A 845 -19.09 -9.36 -4.26
CA ILE A 845 -19.14 -10.64 -3.57
C ILE A 845 -17.78 -11.29 -3.63
N GLN A 846 -17.32 -11.80 -2.49
CA GLN A 846 -16.19 -12.73 -2.42
C GLN A 846 -16.47 -13.80 -1.37
N TYR A 847 -16.04 -15.03 -1.63
CA TYR A 847 -16.16 -16.10 -0.66
C TYR A 847 -15.09 -17.17 -0.82
N ASN A 848 -14.81 -17.84 0.30
CA ASN A 848 -13.91 -18.98 0.37
C ASN A 848 -14.66 -20.15 0.98
N ILE A 849 -14.53 -21.33 0.41
CA ILE A 849 -15.07 -22.57 0.96
C ILE A 849 -13.98 -23.64 0.90
N GLY A 850 -13.86 -24.42 1.94
CA GLY A 850 -12.86 -25.45 1.95
C GLY A 850 -12.89 -26.34 3.18
N PHE A 851 -11.85 -27.14 3.30
CA PHE A 851 -11.64 -27.98 4.47
C PHE A 851 -10.17 -28.04 4.86
N ASN A 852 -9.94 -28.30 6.13
CA ASN A 852 -8.64 -28.58 6.71
C ASN A 852 -8.70 -29.95 7.39
N TYR A 853 -7.80 -30.87 6.98
CA TYR A 853 -7.66 -32.20 7.55
C TYR A 853 -6.27 -32.33 8.18
N PHE A 854 -6.20 -32.22 9.50
CA PHE A 854 -4.95 -32.21 10.28
C PHE A 854 -5.07 -33.02 11.57
N PRO A 855 -5.34 -34.31 11.48
CA PRO A 855 -5.45 -35.14 12.68
C PRO A 855 -4.09 -35.27 13.36
N THR A 856 -4.08 -35.17 14.69
CA THR A 856 -2.85 -35.20 15.50
C THR A 856 -2.11 -36.51 15.36
N ALA A 857 -2.83 -37.65 15.30
CA ALA A 857 -2.28 -38.96 15.15
C ALA A 857 -1.83 -39.32 13.71
N SER A 858 -2.23 -38.55 12.70
CA SER A 858 -1.89 -38.85 11.30
C SER A 858 -0.56 -38.20 10.89
N LYS A 859 0.22 -38.95 10.13
CA LYS A 859 1.38 -38.39 9.42
C LYS A 859 1.00 -37.55 8.21
N PHE A 860 -0.22 -37.68 7.72
CA PHE A 860 -0.74 -37.01 6.54
C PHE A 860 -1.67 -35.88 6.96
N ASN A 861 -1.49 -34.71 6.33
CA ASN A 861 -2.40 -33.60 6.43
C ASN A 861 -2.73 -33.08 5.03
N MET A 862 -3.90 -32.42 4.93
CA MET A 862 -4.38 -31.88 3.66
C MET A 862 -5.28 -30.67 3.93
N SER A 863 -5.16 -29.64 3.10
CA SER A 863 -6.18 -28.63 2.98
C SER A 863 -6.53 -28.37 1.53
N ALA A 864 -7.78 -28.07 1.28
CA ALA A 864 -8.23 -27.61 -0.03
C ALA A 864 -9.22 -26.46 0.16
N LYS A 865 -9.13 -25.47 -0.70
CA LYS A 865 -10.00 -24.31 -0.68
C LYS A 865 -10.30 -23.84 -2.09
N PHE A 866 -11.52 -23.35 -2.25
CA PHE A 866 -12.00 -22.66 -3.43
C PHE A 866 -12.21 -21.19 -3.08
N HIS A 867 -11.68 -20.32 -3.89
CA HIS A 867 -11.84 -18.88 -3.79
C HIS A 867 -12.70 -18.37 -4.94
N HIS A 868 -13.65 -17.52 -4.62
CA HIS A 868 -14.41 -16.78 -5.60
C HIS A 868 -14.33 -15.29 -5.29
N LYS A 869 -14.08 -14.48 -6.33
CA LYS A 869 -14.17 -13.03 -6.29
C LYS A 869 -14.84 -12.54 -7.55
N ASP A 870 -15.89 -11.74 -7.41
CA ASP A 870 -16.51 -11.04 -8.54
C ASP A 870 -15.51 -10.10 -9.20
N SER A 871 -15.70 -9.83 -10.49
CA SER A 871 -15.05 -8.70 -11.16
C SER A 871 -15.51 -7.38 -10.53
N PHE A 872 -14.68 -6.37 -10.62
CA PHE A 872 -15.02 -5.00 -10.24
C PHE A 872 -14.38 -4.02 -11.22
N PHE A 873 -14.86 -2.80 -11.23
CA PHE A 873 -14.27 -1.75 -12.05
C PHE A 873 -13.17 -1.03 -11.29
N SER A 874 -12.02 -0.87 -11.93
CA SER A 874 -10.90 -0.08 -11.46
C SER A 874 -10.77 1.19 -12.28
N ASN A 875 -10.57 2.32 -11.61
CA ASN A 875 -10.40 3.63 -12.21
C ASN A 875 -9.26 4.37 -11.53
N ASN A 876 -8.07 4.06 -11.95
CA ASN A 876 -6.87 4.76 -11.48
C ASN A 876 -5.96 5.08 -12.67
N SER A 877 -4.89 5.84 -12.44
CA SER A 877 -4.03 6.39 -13.50
C SER A 877 -3.33 5.35 -14.38
N ILE A 878 -3.23 4.09 -13.94
CA ILE A 878 -2.57 3.01 -14.71
C ILE A 878 -3.49 1.83 -15.02
N SER A 879 -4.65 1.75 -14.36
CA SER A 879 -5.62 0.68 -14.59
C SER A 879 -7.00 1.27 -14.75
N PHE A 880 -7.58 1.08 -15.93
CA PHE A 880 -8.93 1.52 -16.25
C PHE A 880 -9.71 0.37 -16.90
N GLY A 881 -10.78 -0.05 -16.26
CA GLY A 881 -11.64 -1.10 -16.78
C GLY A 881 -12.02 -2.17 -15.76
N SER A 882 -12.78 -3.15 -16.19
CA SER A 882 -13.18 -4.28 -15.35
C SER A 882 -12.03 -5.24 -15.14
N THR A 883 -11.86 -5.67 -13.90
CA THR A 883 -10.94 -6.75 -13.52
C THR A 883 -11.50 -8.12 -13.90
N ASP A 884 -10.70 -9.16 -13.80
CA ASP A 884 -11.16 -10.51 -14.08
C ASP A 884 -11.88 -11.11 -12.87
N GLU A 885 -12.95 -11.88 -13.12
CA GLU A 885 -13.57 -12.75 -12.12
C GLU A 885 -12.60 -13.90 -11.78
N GLN A 886 -12.42 -14.19 -10.50
CA GLN A 886 -11.51 -15.21 -10.02
C GLN A 886 -12.28 -16.40 -9.43
N ASN A 887 -11.96 -17.61 -9.92
CA ASN A 887 -12.49 -18.90 -9.44
C ASN A 887 -11.30 -19.84 -9.23
N LEU A 888 -10.62 -19.73 -8.10
CA LEU A 888 -9.32 -20.36 -7.86
C LEU A 888 -9.46 -21.54 -6.90
N VAL A 889 -8.66 -22.57 -7.11
CA VAL A 889 -8.56 -23.71 -6.18
C VAL A 889 -7.11 -23.86 -5.72
N ASP A 890 -6.94 -23.86 -4.39
CA ASP A 890 -5.66 -24.10 -3.74
C ASP A 890 -5.69 -25.43 -3.00
N ILE A 891 -4.61 -26.20 -3.04
CA ILE A 891 -4.45 -27.50 -2.36
C ILE A 891 -3.09 -27.53 -1.66
N ASN A 892 -3.09 -27.96 -0.39
CA ASN A 892 -1.88 -28.25 0.34
C ASN A 892 -1.91 -29.72 0.82
N LEU A 893 -0.83 -30.43 0.65
CA LEU A 893 -0.63 -31.81 1.10
C LEU A 893 0.63 -31.85 1.94
N GLY A 894 0.56 -32.35 3.15
CA GLY A 894 1.71 -32.49 4.02
C GLY A 894 1.89 -33.92 4.51
N TYR A 895 3.13 -34.32 4.68
CA TYR A 895 3.51 -35.65 5.21
C TYR A 895 4.65 -35.56 6.21
N LYS A 896 4.42 -36.02 7.44
CA LYS A 896 5.42 -36.13 8.50
C LYS A 896 6.15 -37.49 8.40
N PHE A 897 7.38 -37.49 7.90
CA PHE A 897 8.22 -38.69 7.86
C PHE A 897 8.62 -39.13 9.27
N SER A 898 8.95 -38.16 10.10
CA SER A 898 9.28 -38.28 11.52
C SER A 898 8.85 -37.05 12.29
N PRO A 899 8.91 -37.01 13.62
CA PRO A 899 8.66 -35.79 14.40
C PRO A 899 9.54 -34.59 13.99
N LYS A 900 10.71 -34.88 13.36
CA LYS A 900 11.68 -33.85 12.97
C LYS A 900 11.74 -33.55 11.47
N LEU A 901 10.98 -34.26 10.64
CA LEU A 901 11.03 -34.10 9.19
C LEU A 901 9.64 -34.14 8.58
N ARG A 902 9.26 -33.01 7.94
CA ARG A 902 8.01 -32.83 7.22
C ARG A 902 8.27 -32.40 5.77
N PHE A 903 7.45 -32.90 4.87
CA PHE A 903 7.35 -32.45 3.49
C PHE A 903 5.94 -31.89 3.24
N ASP A 904 5.84 -30.73 2.62
CA ASP A 904 4.59 -30.12 2.21
C ASP A 904 4.66 -29.82 0.70
N LEU A 905 3.58 -30.14 -0.01
CA LEU A 905 3.35 -29.78 -1.41
C LEU A 905 2.17 -28.80 -1.46
N SER A 906 2.43 -27.60 -1.91
CA SER A 906 1.41 -26.55 -2.05
C SER A 906 1.19 -26.20 -3.51
N GLY A 907 -0.06 -26.20 -3.96
CA GLY A 907 -0.47 -25.68 -5.25
C GLY A 907 -1.49 -24.56 -5.06
N THR A 908 -1.18 -23.38 -5.56
CA THR A 908 -2.13 -22.26 -5.65
C THR A 908 -2.64 -22.15 -7.07
N ASN A 909 -3.94 -21.86 -7.23
CA ASN A 909 -4.58 -21.78 -8.54
C ASN A 909 -4.28 -23.03 -9.41
N ILE A 910 -4.52 -24.22 -8.85
CA ILE A 910 -4.08 -25.49 -9.46
C ILE A 910 -4.63 -25.74 -10.87
N PHE A 911 -5.76 -25.13 -11.22
CA PHE A 911 -6.34 -25.25 -12.55
C PHE A 911 -5.80 -24.22 -13.55
N ASN A 912 -4.88 -23.37 -13.12
CA ASN A 912 -4.22 -22.35 -13.94
C ASN A 912 -5.22 -21.41 -14.63
N GLN A 913 -6.19 -20.89 -13.89
CA GLN A 913 -6.97 -19.76 -14.39
C GLN A 913 -6.05 -18.54 -14.47
N GLU A 914 -5.76 -18.09 -15.67
CA GLU A 914 -5.05 -16.83 -15.86
C GLU A 914 -5.98 -15.66 -15.55
N TYR A 915 -5.49 -14.69 -14.76
CA TYR A 915 -6.27 -13.51 -14.39
C TYR A 915 -5.35 -12.32 -14.09
N GLN A 916 -5.88 -11.12 -14.29
CA GLN A 916 -5.26 -9.86 -13.85
C GLN A 916 -6.04 -9.30 -12.67
N VAL A 917 -5.35 -8.87 -11.64
CA VAL A 917 -5.97 -8.22 -10.46
C VAL A 917 -6.48 -6.83 -10.81
N TYR A 918 -5.79 -6.16 -11.71
CA TYR A 918 -6.13 -4.89 -12.35
C TYR A 918 -5.73 -4.97 -13.82
N ARG A 919 -6.38 -4.22 -14.69
CA ARG A 919 -5.94 -4.10 -16.09
C ARG A 919 -4.52 -3.55 -16.16
N ASN A 920 -3.74 -4.00 -17.12
CA ASN A 920 -2.32 -3.66 -17.30
C ASN A 920 -1.39 -4.15 -16.16
N PHE A 921 -1.85 -5.07 -15.31
CA PHE A 921 -1.03 -5.73 -14.29
C PHE A 921 -0.57 -7.11 -14.80
N PRO A 922 0.38 -7.76 -14.08
CA PRO A 922 0.82 -9.11 -14.43
C PRO A 922 -0.32 -10.11 -14.54
N VAL A 923 -0.19 -11.05 -15.46
CA VAL A 923 -1.09 -12.18 -15.61
C VAL A 923 -0.71 -13.26 -14.61
N ILE A 924 -1.54 -13.40 -13.58
CA ILE A 924 -1.32 -14.35 -12.48
C ILE A 924 -1.76 -15.74 -12.91
N GLY A 925 -0.90 -16.71 -12.79
CA GLY A 925 -1.13 -18.12 -13.09
C GLY A 925 -1.00 -19.05 -11.89
N ARG A 926 -0.88 -20.35 -12.19
CA ARG A 926 -0.63 -21.39 -11.19
C ARG A 926 0.76 -21.28 -10.59
N ARG A 927 0.91 -21.72 -9.32
CA ARG A 927 2.19 -21.94 -8.67
C ARG A 927 2.18 -23.20 -7.81
N ILE A 928 3.12 -24.11 -8.04
CA ILE A 928 3.30 -25.35 -7.27
C ILE A 928 4.68 -25.31 -6.61
N LEU A 929 4.72 -25.49 -5.29
CA LEU A 929 5.93 -25.50 -4.48
C LEU A 929 6.00 -26.73 -3.60
N GLY A 930 7.18 -27.36 -3.52
CA GLY A 930 7.52 -28.35 -2.51
C GLY A 930 8.36 -27.73 -1.41
N LYS A 931 8.07 -28.05 -0.15
CA LYS A 931 8.77 -27.54 1.04
C LYS A 931 9.19 -28.69 1.94
N LEU A 932 10.45 -28.69 2.36
CA LEU A 932 11.00 -29.59 3.39
C LEU A 932 11.25 -28.78 4.66
N THR A 933 10.75 -29.27 5.80
CA THR A 933 10.98 -28.66 7.12
C THR A 933 11.66 -29.65 8.05
N PHE A 934 12.71 -29.18 8.70
CA PHE A 934 13.55 -29.93 9.64
C PHE A 934 13.52 -29.26 11.02
N ASP A 935 13.07 -29.98 12.04
CA ASP A 935 13.23 -29.62 13.43
C ASP A 935 14.47 -30.33 13.98
N LEU A 936 15.48 -29.57 14.44
CA LEU A 936 16.82 -30.05 14.76
C LEU A 936 16.98 -30.40 16.24
#